data_224b549f5c5ab8b4e3ef9edf327f122e
#
_entry.id   224b549f5c5ab8b4e3ef9edf327f122e
#
_cell.length_a   1.000
_cell.length_b   1.000
_cell.length_c   1.000
_cell.angle_alpha   90.00
_cell.angle_beta   90.00
_cell.angle_gamma   90.00
#
_symmetry.space_group_name_H-M   'P 1'
#
loop_
_entity.id
_entity.type
_entity.pdbx_description
1 polymer ?
#
loop_
_entity_poly.entity_id
_entity_poly.type
_entity_poly.pdbx_seq_one_letter_code
_entity_poly.pdbx_strand_id
1 'polypeptide(L)'
;MKINVNMYIYGLILFHICLFAPLMAHAGNDNYVNNRMPLTKTPFIPLPLGSVNAEGWLLKQLKLQRDGLTGYAEVLYNDANDLGPGCDWLGGAGDSWERAPYYVKGLVPLAYLLNDQNLIAKAQKWIDWSLNNQTRNGFFGPSGNTDWWARMPMLYAIRDYYDATGDDRVIPFLTNYFRYQHATIDSKPLSSWGKSRAGDNIELVFWLYNRTGDSFLLDLADKLKNQAFPWTYIFTHNKFMDFGADFQPKHNVNVPQAMKMPVIYSQKSKNQADIDAYRKGREHLMRDHGQPQGMQCGDEMLGGRSAMRGIELCSVVEQMQTSETVQIILGDARIGDELEQVTFNALPGSLSKDIKCLQYYAQANQVQSKYGGGGFGQGYHNGLTPSAFSGYGCCRFNMHSGWPYYVKTLWAATDDNGLAAMAYGPCKVTAKVADDVEVTIVEDTHYPFEEELRFTITTSQPVNFPLKLRIPSWCKNPVIKVNGAEQIEVNPGEFYTVNRTWNNNDVVVLELPMEIRLNEEVNNSVSVHRGPLVFSLKIQERWVANADYGNGFKEYEVFPETDWNYGLAIDPADLKNVFTVTQSAMPENPFVQSDTPITLKVKAKKIPEWGYSHNNFACDPPFGPVESSQNIEEITLVPFGAENIRLTCFPLIGTPKYTGTIFQENFENDHIDGWVEYNGSFMVNDGEYIATNTEGYLGSKSVQSSTLFSDLIYDFKVKVGDRGDGGVIFRADRLSLGADEYNGYYVGISAADQNVILGKADGNWRLLTSFRMAIQADEWYQVRVEAIGARIKVYVNDMDAPKITYTDYSFSTGCIGVRCYNAITHWSNLHVADASYVSNLKDVSMQKLGIYPNPAKDSINIHYNLVYSDEGELNILNSTGSLILKKKITKGAALFHLETHTFSPGVYACIIKGNKDEIVSSKFIVQ
;
A
#
# COMPACT_ATOMS: atom_id res chain seq x y z
N MET A 1 -27.72 57.60 -55.61
CA MET A 1 -26.93 57.03 -54.55
C MET A 1 -27.89 56.29 -53.58
N LYS A 2 -28.14 54.99 -53.75
CA LYS A 2 -29.06 54.16 -52.97
C LYS A 2 -28.15 53.36 -52.04
N ILE A 3 -28.18 53.66 -50.75
CA ILE A 3 -27.47 52.90 -49.73
C ILE A 3 -28.48 51.90 -49.16
N ASN A 4 -28.07 50.65 -49.23
CA ASN A 4 -28.82 49.49 -48.73
C ASN A 4 -29.08 49.54 -47.17
N VAL A 5 -30.31 49.61 -46.77
CA VAL A 5 -30.80 49.58 -45.38
C VAL A 5 -31.09 48.14 -44.87
N ASN A 6 -30.87 47.11 -45.70
CA ASN A 6 -31.31 45.73 -45.34
C ASN A 6 -30.28 44.86 -44.66
N MET A 7 -29.11 45.40 -44.21
CA MET A 7 -28.08 44.59 -43.52
C MET A 7 -28.00 44.74 -42.01
N TYR A 8 -28.81 45.62 -41.41
CA TYR A 8 -28.81 45.84 -39.96
C TYR A 8 -29.95 45.17 -39.19
N ILE A 9 -30.93 44.58 -39.85
CA ILE A 9 -32.09 43.97 -39.20
C ILE A 9 -31.84 42.49 -38.91
N TYR A 10 -30.98 41.78 -39.64
CA TYR A 10 -30.61 40.39 -39.38
C TYR A 10 -29.53 40.22 -38.30
N GLY A 11 -28.73 41.22 -38.01
CA GLY A 11 -27.73 41.21 -36.93
C GLY A 11 -28.31 41.38 -35.51
N LEU A 12 -29.46 42.02 -35.36
CA LEU A 12 -30.08 42.25 -34.07
C LEU A 12 -30.99 41.09 -33.59
N ILE A 13 -31.47 40.23 -34.54
CA ILE A 13 -32.33 39.08 -34.17
C ILE A 13 -31.49 37.88 -33.75
N LEU A 14 -30.24 37.74 -34.23
CA LEU A 14 -29.34 36.69 -33.81
C LEU A 14 -28.66 36.97 -32.45
N PHE A 15 -28.61 38.22 -32.01
CA PHE A 15 -27.98 38.57 -30.72
C PHE A 15 -28.96 38.46 -29.53
N HIS A 16 -30.25 38.29 -29.76
CA HIS A 16 -31.26 38.17 -28.70
C HIS A 16 -31.72 36.73 -28.45
N ILE A 17 -31.26 35.72 -29.23
CA ILE A 17 -31.59 34.30 -29.01
C ILE A 17 -30.52 33.57 -28.20
N CYS A 18 -29.31 34.15 -28.03
CA CYS A 18 -28.26 33.56 -27.18
C CYS A 18 -28.26 33.98 -25.70
N LEU A 19 -29.27 34.72 -25.21
CA LEU A 19 -29.29 35.27 -23.86
C LEU A 19 -30.34 34.65 -22.92
N PHE A 20 -31.01 33.58 -23.34
CA PHE A 20 -31.90 32.80 -22.46
C PHE A 20 -31.65 31.29 -22.66
N ALA A 21 -30.39 30.82 -22.47
CA ALA A 21 -30.21 29.54 -21.83
C ALA A 21 -30.48 29.78 -20.34
N PRO A 22 -31.50 29.17 -19.72
CA PRO A 22 -31.57 29.22 -18.28
C PRO A 22 -30.25 28.61 -17.78
N LEU A 23 -29.45 29.38 -17.03
CA LEU A 23 -28.58 28.82 -16.03
C LEU A 23 -29.54 28.02 -15.14
N MET A 24 -29.70 26.74 -15.39
CA MET A 24 -30.18 25.83 -14.37
C MET A 24 -29.13 25.96 -13.26
N ALA A 25 -29.40 26.82 -12.28
CA ALA A 25 -28.76 26.74 -11.00
C ALA A 25 -29.01 25.29 -10.55
N HIS A 26 -27.97 24.46 -10.47
CA HIS A 26 -28.06 23.16 -9.84
C HIS A 26 -28.48 23.47 -8.40
N ALA A 27 -29.75 23.32 -8.11
CA ALA A 27 -30.23 23.23 -6.74
C ALA A 27 -29.49 22.00 -6.17
N GLY A 28 -28.76 22.16 -5.05
CA GLY A 28 -28.08 21.02 -4.43
C GLY A 28 -29.08 19.98 -3.94
N ASN A 29 -28.60 18.90 -3.36
CA ASN A 29 -29.48 17.85 -2.82
C ASN A 29 -30.37 18.41 -1.70
N ASP A 30 -31.67 18.24 -1.84
CA ASP A 30 -32.68 18.75 -0.88
C ASP A 30 -33.07 17.69 0.17
N ASN A 31 -32.73 16.41 -0.06
CA ASN A 31 -33.07 15.28 0.81
C ASN A 31 -32.00 15.02 1.88
N TYR A 32 -30.73 15.32 1.58
CA TYR A 32 -29.58 15.00 2.43
C TYR A 32 -28.64 16.19 2.60
N VAL A 33 -27.98 16.26 3.76
CA VAL A 33 -27.11 17.36 4.13
C VAL A 33 -25.76 17.24 3.41
N ASN A 34 -25.55 18.06 2.38
CA ASN A 34 -24.25 18.28 1.77
C ASN A 34 -23.48 19.41 2.50
N ASN A 35 -22.23 19.64 2.09
CA ASN A 35 -21.38 20.68 2.65
C ASN A 35 -22.00 22.07 2.52
N ARG A 36 -22.00 22.79 3.63
CA ARG A 36 -22.37 24.20 3.72
C ARG A 36 -21.18 25.09 3.37
N MET A 37 -21.40 26.19 2.67
CA MET A 37 -20.37 27.22 2.44
C MET A 37 -19.69 27.64 3.76
N PRO A 38 -18.34 27.82 3.79
CA PRO A 38 -17.41 27.88 2.68
C PRO A 38 -16.84 26.52 2.21
N LEU A 39 -17.26 25.40 2.80
CA LEU A 39 -16.82 24.08 2.37
C LEU A 39 -17.29 23.80 0.94
N THR A 40 -16.43 23.14 0.15
CA THR A 40 -16.79 22.67 -1.20
C THR A 40 -17.81 21.54 -1.08
N LYS A 41 -18.89 21.61 -1.85
CA LYS A 41 -19.84 20.49 -1.97
C LYS A 41 -19.14 19.24 -2.47
N THR A 42 -19.54 18.10 -1.94
CA THR A 42 -19.06 16.78 -2.38
C THR A 42 -19.99 16.23 -3.46
N PRO A 43 -19.46 15.48 -4.43
CA PRO A 43 -20.27 14.81 -5.46
C PRO A 43 -21.21 13.76 -4.87
N PHE A 44 -20.82 13.16 -3.75
CA PHE A 44 -21.60 12.16 -3.04
C PHE A 44 -21.88 12.57 -1.60
N ILE A 45 -23.00 12.08 -1.04
CA ILE A 45 -23.45 12.40 0.30
C ILE A 45 -23.77 11.07 1.00
N PRO A 46 -23.18 10.80 2.20
CA PRO A 46 -23.50 9.59 2.94
C PRO A 46 -25.00 9.47 3.24
N LEU A 47 -25.56 8.28 3.03
CA LEU A 47 -26.93 7.97 3.42
C LEU A 47 -27.00 7.72 4.95
N PRO A 48 -28.16 7.96 5.59
CA PRO A 48 -28.37 7.64 6.99
C PRO A 48 -28.11 6.15 7.27
N LEU A 49 -27.57 5.83 8.45
CA LEU A 49 -27.37 4.43 8.86
C LEU A 49 -28.69 3.66 8.89
N GLY A 50 -28.72 2.51 8.21
CA GLY A 50 -29.93 1.70 8.03
C GLY A 50 -30.62 1.89 6.68
N SER A 51 -30.21 2.90 5.87
CA SER A 51 -30.68 3.05 4.48
C SER A 51 -30.23 1.87 3.61
N VAL A 52 -29.02 1.33 3.86
CA VAL A 52 -28.49 0.15 3.16
C VAL A 52 -28.59 -1.07 4.08
N ASN A 53 -29.17 -2.15 3.58
CA ASN A 53 -29.29 -3.41 4.29
C ASN A 53 -28.61 -4.51 3.49
N ALA A 54 -27.62 -5.19 4.07
CA ALA A 54 -26.94 -6.32 3.43
C ALA A 54 -27.90 -7.49 3.21
N GLU A 55 -27.67 -8.24 2.12
CA GLU A 55 -28.35 -9.48 1.78
C GLU A 55 -27.35 -10.61 1.51
N GLY A 56 -27.80 -11.79 1.23
CA GLY A 56 -26.98 -12.94 0.82
C GLY A 56 -25.75 -13.19 1.71
N TRP A 57 -24.61 -13.39 1.06
CA TRP A 57 -23.34 -13.68 1.72
C TRP A 57 -22.84 -12.49 2.58
N LEU A 58 -23.13 -11.25 2.18
CA LEU A 58 -22.70 -10.07 2.93
C LEU A 58 -23.46 -9.94 4.25
N LEU A 59 -24.75 -10.21 4.26
CA LEU A 59 -25.53 -10.33 5.52
C LEU A 59 -24.97 -11.44 6.42
N LYS A 60 -24.48 -12.53 5.81
CA LYS A 60 -23.82 -13.60 6.58
C LYS A 60 -22.59 -13.12 7.30
N GLN A 61 -21.73 -12.26 6.69
CA GLN A 61 -20.58 -11.71 7.38
C GLN A 61 -20.99 -10.89 8.61
N LEU A 62 -22.02 -10.04 8.50
CA LEU A 62 -22.53 -9.28 9.64
C LEU A 62 -23.05 -10.20 10.75
N LYS A 63 -23.77 -11.26 10.40
CA LYS A 63 -24.26 -12.27 11.37
C LYS A 63 -23.13 -13.02 12.03
N LEU A 64 -22.10 -13.43 11.29
CA LEU A 64 -20.92 -14.08 11.86
C LEU A 64 -20.19 -13.15 12.85
N GLN A 65 -20.11 -11.86 12.53
CA GLN A 65 -19.51 -10.87 13.42
C GLN A 65 -20.35 -10.67 14.69
N ARG A 66 -21.70 -10.66 14.59
CA ARG A 66 -22.64 -10.66 15.72
C ARG A 66 -22.46 -11.89 16.60
N ASP A 67 -22.37 -13.08 15.99
CA ASP A 67 -22.29 -14.36 16.69
C ASP A 67 -20.86 -14.71 17.13
N GLY A 68 -19.88 -13.94 16.67
CA GLY A 68 -18.46 -14.04 16.96
C GLY A 68 -17.96 -12.91 17.86
N LEU A 69 -16.80 -12.36 17.48
CA LEU A 69 -16.01 -11.43 18.32
C LEU A 69 -16.80 -10.20 18.75
N THR A 70 -17.65 -9.58 17.90
CA THR A 70 -18.35 -8.34 18.29
C THR A 70 -19.44 -8.61 19.33
N GLY A 71 -20.26 -9.63 19.12
CA GLY A 71 -21.36 -9.92 20.06
C GLY A 71 -20.88 -10.42 21.41
N TYR A 72 -19.71 -11.06 21.45
CA TYR A 72 -19.12 -11.61 22.69
C TYR A 72 -18.02 -10.74 23.28
N ALA A 73 -17.65 -9.61 22.68
CA ALA A 73 -16.53 -8.78 23.12
C ALA A 73 -16.59 -8.39 24.60
N GLU A 74 -17.76 -7.97 25.08
CA GLU A 74 -17.95 -7.59 26.50
C GLU A 74 -17.80 -8.76 27.47
N VAL A 75 -17.94 -10.00 27.03
CA VAL A 75 -17.70 -11.20 27.83
C VAL A 75 -16.24 -11.61 27.76
N LEU A 76 -15.65 -11.56 26.57
CA LEU A 76 -14.26 -11.98 26.34
C LEU A 76 -13.24 -11.05 27.01
N TYR A 77 -13.49 -9.73 26.96
CA TYR A 77 -12.53 -8.71 27.40
C TYR A 77 -12.93 -8.03 28.71
N ASN A 78 -13.71 -8.74 29.54
CA ASN A 78 -14.15 -8.23 30.83
C ASN A 78 -13.08 -8.33 31.92
N ASP A 79 -12.27 -9.37 31.91
CA ASP A 79 -11.31 -9.68 32.98
C ASP A 79 -10.23 -8.62 33.19
N ALA A 80 -9.85 -7.94 32.09
CA ALA A 80 -8.93 -6.80 32.10
C ALA A 80 -9.61 -5.44 32.33
N ASN A 81 -10.93 -5.42 32.57
CA ASN A 81 -11.78 -4.23 32.59
C ASN A 81 -11.69 -3.38 31.30
N ASP A 82 -11.41 -4.03 30.18
CA ASP A 82 -11.35 -3.35 28.88
C ASP A 82 -12.75 -2.93 28.42
N LEU A 83 -13.76 -3.83 28.50
CA LEU A 83 -15.14 -3.61 28.05
C LEU A 83 -16.22 -3.93 29.10
N GLY A 84 -15.88 -4.37 30.27
CA GLY A 84 -16.87 -4.68 31.30
C GLY A 84 -17.41 -3.46 32.05
N PRO A 85 -18.25 -3.68 33.07
CA PRO A 85 -18.76 -2.60 33.92
C PRO A 85 -17.66 -1.84 34.68
N GLY A 86 -16.46 -2.41 34.79
CA GLY A 86 -15.28 -1.77 35.37
C GLY A 86 -14.53 -0.84 34.39
N CYS A 87 -14.90 -0.79 33.13
CA CYS A 87 -14.31 0.13 32.15
C CYS A 87 -14.58 1.60 32.51
N ASP A 88 -13.59 2.47 32.39
CA ASP A 88 -13.73 3.90 32.73
C ASP A 88 -14.70 4.63 31.75
N TRP A 89 -14.90 4.11 30.53
CA TRP A 89 -15.93 4.57 29.60
C TRP A 89 -17.37 4.20 30.02
N LEU A 90 -17.54 3.53 31.16
CA LEU A 90 -18.83 3.29 31.84
C LEU A 90 -18.78 3.75 33.30
N GLY A 91 -17.78 4.57 33.68
CA GLY A 91 -17.62 5.11 35.01
C GLY A 91 -16.90 4.19 36.00
N GLY A 92 -16.24 3.13 35.50
CA GLY A 92 -15.36 2.29 36.31
C GLY A 92 -13.96 2.89 36.48
N ALA A 93 -12.96 2.03 36.77
CA ALA A 93 -11.57 2.41 36.93
C ALA A 93 -10.62 1.58 36.05
N GLY A 94 -11.17 0.92 35.00
CA GLY A 94 -10.43 0.11 34.05
C GLY A 94 -9.89 0.91 32.88
N ASP A 95 -9.97 0.32 31.68
CA ASP A 95 -9.43 0.98 30.49
C ASP A 95 -10.11 2.33 30.22
N SER A 96 -9.28 3.35 30.07
CA SER A 96 -9.68 4.73 29.76
C SER A 96 -9.25 5.18 28.36
N TRP A 97 -8.61 4.26 27.59
CA TRP A 97 -7.98 4.54 26.32
C TRP A 97 -8.93 4.25 25.14
N GLU A 98 -8.40 3.76 24.04
CA GLU A 98 -9.10 3.59 22.75
C GLU A 98 -9.95 2.31 22.61
N ARG A 99 -9.82 1.34 23.52
CA ARG A 99 -10.40 0.00 23.36
C ARG A 99 -11.92 0.04 23.28
N ALA A 100 -12.58 0.56 24.30
CA ALA A 100 -14.03 0.70 24.26
C ALA A 100 -14.53 1.64 23.14
N PRO A 101 -13.93 2.81 22.87
CA PRO A 101 -14.29 3.64 21.73
C PRO A 101 -14.22 2.94 20.37
N TYR A 102 -13.19 2.17 20.10
CA TYR A 102 -13.11 1.38 18.89
C TYR A 102 -14.18 0.29 18.79
N TYR A 103 -14.40 -0.44 19.89
CA TYR A 103 -15.47 -1.43 19.95
C TYR A 103 -16.84 -0.80 19.65
N VAL A 104 -17.17 0.30 20.28
CA VAL A 104 -18.47 0.99 20.13
C VAL A 104 -18.63 1.55 18.73
N LYS A 105 -17.54 2.08 18.11
CA LYS A 105 -17.50 2.52 16.70
C LYS A 105 -17.96 1.42 15.74
N GLY A 106 -17.60 0.15 15.99
CA GLY A 106 -18.05 -0.98 15.16
C GLY A 106 -19.40 -1.57 15.61
N LEU A 107 -19.68 -1.57 16.92
CA LEU A 107 -20.92 -2.12 17.48
C LEU A 107 -22.17 -1.35 17.02
N VAL A 108 -22.12 -0.01 17.06
CA VAL A 108 -23.28 0.83 16.68
C VAL A 108 -23.74 0.52 15.26
N PRO A 109 -22.93 0.63 14.21
CA PRO A 109 -23.41 0.34 12.87
C PRO A 109 -23.84 -1.14 12.71
N LEU A 110 -23.13 -2.10 13.29
CA LEU A 110 -23.55 -3.51 13.24
C LEU A 110 -24.94 -3.72 13.82
N ALA A 111 -25.21 -3.11 14.99
CA ALA A 111 -26.47 -3.25 15.68
C ALA A 111 -27.66 -2.73 14.87
N TYR A 112 -27.51 -1.56 14.26
CA TYR A 112 -28.57 -0.92 13.48
C TYR A 112 -28.71 -1.52 12.07
N LEU A 113 -27.64 -1.95 11.41
CA LEU A 113 -27.69 -2.66 10.13
C LEU A 113 -28.40 -4.02 10.24
N LEU A 114 -28.20 -4.73 11.34
CA LEU A 114 -28.91 -5.98 11.63
C LEU A 114 -30.29 -5.77 12.26
N ASN A 115 -30.61 -4.57 12.73
CA ASN A 115 -31.77 -4.27 13.57
C ASN A 115 -31.88 -5.23 14.77
N ASP A 116 -30.71 -5.60 15.35
CA ASP A 116 -30.61 -6.56 16.44
C ASP A 116 -30.80 -5.86 17.79
N GLN A 117 -31.94 -6.13 18.46
CA GLN A 117 -32.31 -5.44 19.70
C GLN A 117 -31.32 -5.70 20.85
N ASN A 118 -30.63 -6.84 20.87
CA ASN A 118 -29.63 -7.14 21.90
C ASN A 118 -28.38 -6.31 21.67
N LEU A 119 -27.91 -6.19 20.41
CA LEU A 119 -26.75 -5.34 20.08
C LEU A 119 -27.10 -3.86 20.24
N ILE A 120 -28.32 -3.44 19.86
CA ILE A 120 -28.81 -2.06 20.07
C ILE A 120 -28.75 -1.72 21.58
N ALA A 121 -29.26 -2.61 22.43
CA ALA A 121 -29.21 -2.40 23.90
C ALA A 121 -27.77 -2.33 24.45
N LYS A 122 -26.84 -3.12 23.90
CA LYS A 122 -25.41 -3.03 24.22
C LYS A 122 -24.83 -1.69 23.80
N ALA A 123 -25.08 -1.26 22.55
CA ALA A 123 -24.59 0.02 22.03
C ALA A 123 -25.16 1.21 22.83
N GLN A 124 -26.47 1.18 23.13
CA GLN A 124 -27.17 2.24 23.87
C GLN A 124 -26.54 2.52 25.24
N LYS A 125 -26.10 1.50 25.95
CA LYS A 125 -25.43 1.63 27.23
C LYS A 125 -24.19 2.55 27.17
N TRP A 126 -23.34 2.37 26.15
CA TRP A 126 -22.13 3.16 25.95
C TRP A 126 -22.42 4.58 25.49
N ILE A 127 -23.42 4.72 24.59
CA ILE A 127 -23.87 6.02 24.07
C ILE A 127 -24.51 6.83 25.20
N ASP A 128 -25.45 6.25 25.93
CA ASP A 128 -26.12 6.95 27.04
C ASP A 128 -25.15 7.37 28.13
N TRP A 129 -24.17 6.52 28.49
CA TRP A 129 -23.16 6.92 29.44
C TRP A 129 -22.37 8.12 28.95
N SER A 130 -21.94 8.13 27.68
CA SER A 130 -21.18 9.23 27.10
C SER A 130 -21.99 10.53 27.08
N LEU A 131 -23.25 10.48 26.61
CA LEU A 131 -24.14 11.64 26.51
C LEU A 131 -24.54 12.22 27.87
N ASN A 132 -24.78 11.36 28.89
CA ASN A 132 -25.28 11.77 30.21
C ASN A 132 -24.16 12.23 31.15
N ASN A 133 -22.87 11.90 30.86
CA ASN A 133 -21.74 12.23 31.71
C ASN A 133 -20.86 13.35 31.14
N GLN A 134 -21.40 14.16 30.21
CA GLN A 134 -20.68 15.35 29.74
C GLN A 134 -20.56 16.35 30.89
N THR A 135 -19.36 16.86 31.11
CA THR A 135 -19.11 17.89 32.14
C THR A 135 -19.71 19.25 31.75
N ARG A 136 -19.87 20.14 32.72
CA ARG A 136 -20.42 21.50 32.45
C ARG A 136 -19.65 22.34 31.44
N ASN A 137 -18.33 22.08 31.31
CA ASN A 137 -17.50 22.77 30.32
C ASN A 137 -17.45 22.06 28.96
N GLY A 138 -18.21 20.98 28.76
CA GLY A 138 -18.33 20.24 27.51
C GLY A 138 -17.40 19.06 27.33
N PHE A 139 -16.46 18.79 28.26
CA PHE A 139 -15.63 17.60 28.19
C PHE A 139 -16.45 16.32 28.44
N PHE A 140 -16.07 15.20 27.83
CA PHE A 140 -16.73 13.92 28.02
C PHE A 140 -15.73 12.75 28.03
N GLY A 141 -16.21 11.59 28.48
CA GLY A 141 -15.42 10.37 28.60
C GLY A 141 -14.61 10.32 29.89
N PRO A 142 -13.67 9.38 30.01
CA PRO A 142 -12.87 9.16 31.22
C PRO A 142 -12.17 10.41 31.71
N SER A 143 -12.33 10.71 33.01
CA SER A 143 -11.72 11.90 33.63
C SER A 143 -10.22 11.73 33.85
N GLY A 144 -9.76 10.49 34.09
CA GLY A 144 -8.36 10.15 34.28
C GLY A 144 -7.53 10.18 32.97
N ASN A 145 -8.18 10.14 31.84
CA ASN A 145 -7.55 10.25 30.52
C ASN A 145 -8.10 11.46 29.79
N THR A 146 -7.25 12.43 29.53
CA THR A 146 -7.64 13.67 28.84
C THR A 146 -7.04 13.78 27.44
N ASP A 147 -6.50 12.71 26.87
CA ASP A 147 -5.97 12.66 25.51
C ASP A 147 -7.09 12.87 24.49
N TRP A 148 -6.77 13.57 23.41
CA TRP A 148 -7.76 13.85 22.37
C TRP A 148 -8.10 12.61 21.54
N TRP A 149 -7.11 11.73 21.33
CA TRP A 149 -7.25 10.57 20.47
C TRP A 149 -8.35 9.61 20.90
N ALA A 150 -8.35 9.19 22.18
CA ALA A 150 -9.30 8.18 22.67
C ALA A 150 -10.77 8.56 22.47
N ARG A 151 -11.07 9.84 22.27
CA ARG A 151 -12.42 10.37 22.02
C ARG A 151 -12.85 10.31 20.58
N MET A 152 -11.91 10.34 19.62
CA MET A 152 -12.22 10.39 18.19
C MET A 152 -13.03 9.15 17.73
N PRO A 153 -12.68 7.91 18.07
CA PRO A 153 -13.51 6.76 17.73
C PRO A 153 -14.90 6.79 18.38
N MET A 154 -15.04 7.30 19.61
CA MET A 154 -16.34 7.42 20.27
C MET A 154 -17.21 8.49 19.59
N LEU A 155 -16.63 9.57 19.09
CA LEU A 155 -17.36 10.59 18.33
C LEU A 155 -17.93 10.02 17.01
N TYR A 156 -17.23 9.10 16.35
CA TYR A 156 -17.79 8.37 15.22
C TYR A 156 -18.98 7.51 15.62
N ALA A 157 -18.88 6.79 16.74
CA ALA A 157 -19.99 5.99 17.25
C ALA A 157 -21.22 6.85 17.58
N ILE A 158 -21.03 8.02 18.18
CA ILE A 158 -22.10 8.98 18.50
C ILE A 158 -22.72 9.57 17.23
N ARG A 159 -21.92 9.88 16.21
CA ARG A 159 -22.40 10.30 14.88
C ARG A 159 -23.27 9.22 14.24
N ASP A 160 -22.76 7.99 14.17
CA ASP A 160 -23.46 6.86 13.55
C ASP A 160 -24.75 6.52 14.30
N TYR A 161 -24.76 6.68 15.63
CA TYR A 161 -25.97 6.58 16.45
C TYR A 161 -27.01 7.67 16.09
N TYR A 162 -26.54 8.93 15.93
CA TYR A 162 -27.43 10.01 15.46
C TYR A 162 -28.00 9.74 14.07
N ASP A 163 -27.15 9.27 13.15
CA ASP A 163 -27.58 8.96 11.78
C ASP A 163 -28.63 7.83 11.74
N ALA A 164 -28.61 6.91 12.72
CA ALA A 164 -29.60 5.83 12.85
C ALA A 164 -30.90 6.27 13.59
N THR A 165 -30.81 7.19 14.53
CA THR A 165 -31.91 7.44 15.49
C THR A 165 -32.47 8.85 15.43
N GLY A 166 -31.70 9.83 14.99
CA GLY A 166 -32.06 11.25 15.06
C GLY A 166 -32.10 11.82 16.50
N ASP A 167 -31.43 11.19 17.47
CA ASP A 167 -31.49 11.61 18.90
C ASP A 167 -31.04 13.06 19.08
N ASP A 168 -31.98 13.91 19.50
CA ASP A 168 -31.81 15.35 19.67
C ASP A 168 -30.72 15.74 20.68
N ARG A 169 -30.30 14.85 21.56
CA ARG A 169 -29.22 15.07 22.52
C ARG A 169 -27.85 15.22 21.86
N VAL A 170 -27.65 14.61 20.68
CA VAL A 170 -26.34 14.45 20.05
C VAL A 170 -25.77 15.78 19.55
N ILE A 171 -26.56 16.58 18.83
CA ILE A 171 -26.04 17.86 18.26
C ILE A 171 -25.62 18.85 19.36
N PRO A 172 -26.40 19.09 20.43
CA PRO A 172 -25.95 19.91 21.57
C PRO A 172 -24.73 19.33 22.28
N PHE A 173 -24.68 18.01 22.47
CA PHE A 173 -23.52 17.33 23.08
C PHE A 173 -22.23 17.56 22.30
N LEU A 174 -22.24 17.32 20.98
CA LEU A 174 -21.08 17.52 20.12
C LEU A 174 -20.69 19.01 20.05
N THR A 175 -21.68 19.91 20.00
CA THR A 175 -21.40 21.35 19.99
C THR A 175 -20.69 21.80 21.26
N ASN A 176 -21.12 21.30 22.43
CA ASN A 176 -20.47 21.61 23.71
C ASN A 176 -19.05 21.04 23.78
N TYR A 177 -18.86 19.79 23.30
CA TYR A 177 -17.52 19.17 23.27
C TYR A 177 -16.56 19.94 22.36
N PHE A 178 -16.97 20.28 21.16
CA PHE A 178 -16.10 21.02 20.25
C PHE A 178 -15.86 22.49 20.68
N ARG A 179 -16.80 23.10 21.41
CA ARG A 179 -16.53 24.40 22.08
C ARG A 179 -15.46 24.25 23.18
N TYR A 180 -15.54 23.19 23.97
CA TYR A 180 -14.49 22.88 24.94
C TYR A 180 -13.14 22.66 24.27
N GLN A 181 -13.10 21.83 23.22
CA GLN A 181 -11.88 21.57 22.47
C GLN A 181 -11.31 22.85 21.86
N HIS A 182 -12.13 23.66 21.22
CA HIS A 182 -11.73 24.95 20.62
C HIS A 182 -11.10 25.88 21.66
N ALA A 183 -11.69 25.95 22.86
CA ALA A 183 -11.19 26.81 23.94
C ALA A 183 -9.89 26.32 24.58
N THR A 184 -9.61 25.02 24.52
CA THR A 184 -8.49 24.40 25.26
C THR A 184 -7.36 23.90 24.39
N ILE A 185 -7.57 23.66 23.09
CA ILE A 185 -6.61 23.01 22.20
C ILE A 185 -5.27 23.75 22.06
N ASP A 186 -5.25 25.07 22.21
CA ASP A 186 -4.02 25.87 22.15
C ASP A 186 -3.16 25.70 23.41
N SER A 187 -3.79 25.50 24.60
CA SER A 187 -3.11 25.25 25.85
C SER A 187 -2.82 23.75 26.10
N LYS A 188 -3.54 22.91 25.40
CA LYS A 188 -3.40 21.45 25.40
C LYS A 188 -3.37 20.93 23.97
N PRO A 189 -2.24 21.11 23.25
CA PRO A 189 -2.16 20.76 21.83
C PRO A 189 -2.29 19.26 21.59
N LEU A 190 -2.55 18.91 20.32
CA LEU A 190 -2.48 17.52 19.87
C LEU A 190 -1.09 16.94 20.13
N SER A 191 -1.04 15.71 20.59
CA SER A 191 0.19 14.98 20.85
C SER A 191 0.08 13.54 20.37
N SER A 192 1.21 12.90 20.10
CA SER A 192 1.30 11.48 19.76
C SER A 192 0.21 11.03 18.76
N TRP A 193 -0.65 10.07 19.13
CA TRP A 193 -1.73 9.53 18.31
C TRP A 193 -2.73 10.59 17.84
N GLY A 194 -3.11 11.53 18.70
CA GLY A 194 -4.01 12.61 18.33
C GLY A 194 -3.45 13.51 17.23
N LYS A 195 -2.12 13.72 17.23
CA LYS A 195 -1.41 14.48 16.18
C LYS A 195 -1.41 13.73 14.84
N SER A 196 -1.25 12.42 14.87
CA SER A 196 -1.27 11.58 13.67
C SER A 196 -2.66 11.46 13.06
N ARG A 197 -3.69 11.35 13.91
CA ARG A 197 -5.06 10.98 13.55
C ARG A 197 -6.03 12.16 13.56
N ALA A 198 -5.51 13.38 13.48
CA ALA A 198 -6.30 14.62 13.51
C ALA A 198 -7.39 14.70 12.42
N GLY A 199 -7.21 13.95 11.31
CA GLY A 199 -8.19 13.86 10.24
C GLY A 199 -9.56 13.37 10.71
N ASP A 200 -9.58 12.40 11.62
CA ASP A 200 -10.82 11.87 12.21
C ASP A 200 -11.60 12.96 12.96
N ASN A 201 -10.88 13.81 13.70
CA ASN A 201 -11.48 14.90 14.42
C ASN A 201 -12.04 15.98 13.47
N ILE A 202 -11.27 16.34 12.41
CA ILE A 202 -11.66 17.37 11.43
C ILE A 202 -12.91 16.92 10.65
N GLU A 203 -13.03 15.62 10.29
CA GLU A 203 -14.20 15.08 9.63
C GLU A 203 -15.48 15.33 10.44
N LEU A 204 -15.43 15.01 11.74
CA LEU A 204 -16.57 15.20 12.65
C LEU A 204 -16.88 16.68 12.94
N VAL A 205 -15.86 17.52 12.97
CA VAL A 205 -16.02 18.99 13.06
C VAL A 205 -16.75 19.53 11.82
N PHE A 206 -16.40 19.09 10.61
CA PHE A 206 -17.09 19.49 9.38
C PHE A 206 -18.50 18.90 9.31
N TRP A 207 -18.69 17.64 9.76
CA TRP A 207 -20.01 17.02 9.86
C TRP A 207 -20.96 17.84 10.73
N LEU A 208 -20.48 18.31 11.90
CA LEU A 208 -21.28 19.16 12.79
C LEU A 208 -21.49 20.57 12.20
N TYR A 209 -20.44 21.15 11.57
CA TYR A 209 -20.56 22.47 10.90
C TYR A 209 -21.68 22.46 9.84
N ASN A 210 -21.76 21.40 9.05
CA ASN A 210 -22.80 21.28 8.02
C ASN A 210 -24.22 21.30 8.60
N ARG A 211 -24.41 20.90 9.85
CA ARG A 211 -25.70 20.84 10.55
C ARG A 211 -26.00 22.13 11.32
N THR A 212 -24.99 22.70 11.98
CA THR A 212 -25.22 23.87 12.84
C THR A 212 -24.89 25.22 12.17
N GLY A 213 -23.88 25.26 11.31
CA GLY A 213 -23.37 26.49 10.72
C GLY A 213 -22.48 27.32 11.68
N ASP A 214 -22.12 26.79 12.83
CA ASP A 214 -21.32 27.46 13.85
C ASP A 214 -19.88 27.70 13.36
N SER A 215 -19.51 28.97 13.12
CA SER A 215 -18.22 29.35 12.51
C SER A 215 -16.98 28.93 13.31
N PHE A 216 -17.08 28.82 14.67
CA PHE A 216 -15.96 28.37 15.49
C PHE A 216 -15.44 26.97 15.12
N LEU A 217 -16.30 26.13 14.50
CA LEU A 217 -15.94 24.80 14.03
C LEU A 217 -14.91 24.86 12.88
N LEU A 218 -15.06 25.84 12.00
CA LEU A 218 -14.08 26.06 10.92
C LEU A 218 -12.72 26.52 11.47
N ASP A 219 -12.72 27.36 12.52
CA ASP A 219 -11.51 27.79 13.22
C ASP A 219 -10.87 26.63 13.99
N LEU A 220 -11.68 25.77 14.62
CA LEU A 220 -11.20 24.55 15.27
C LEU A 220 -10.53 23.61 14.24
N ALA A 221 -11.11 23.44 13.07
CA ALA A 221 -10.51 22.61 12.03
C ALA A 221 -9.13 23.13 11.59
N ASP A 222 -8.95 24.45 11.51
CA ASP A 222 -7.65 25.08 11.23
C ASP A 222 -6.62 24.77 12.32
N LYS A 223 -7.02 24.92 13.60
CA LYS A 223 -6.15 24.64 14.73
C LYS A 223 -5.71 23.17 14.73
N LEU A 224 -6.65 22.24 14.51
CA LEU A 224 -6.36 20.81 14.45
C LEU A 224 -5.41 20.47 13.29
N LYS A 225 -5.67 20.99 12.09
CA LYS A 225 -4.82 20.80 10.92
C LYS A 225 -3.40 21.34 11.14
N ASN A 226 -3.26 22.50 11.75
CA ASN A 226 -1.96 23.14 11.97
C ASN A 226 -1.14 22.43 13.06
N GLN A 227 -1.78 21.70 13.97
CA GLN A 227 -1.11 20.92 15.02
C GLN A 227 -0.81 19.46 14.59
N ALA A 228 -1.45 18.96 13.54
CA ALA A 228 -1.20 17.63 12.98
C ALA A 228 0.19 17.53 12.33
N PHE A 229 0.60 16.29 11.99
CA PHE A 229 1.73 16.11 11.08
C PHE A 229 1.42 16.73 9.72
N PRO A 230 2.43 17.15 8.97
CA PRO A 230 2.25 17.78 7.64
C PRO A 230 1.91 16.70 6.58
N TRP A 231 0.80 16.00 6.77
CA TRP A 231 0.44 14.83 5.99
C TRP A 231 0.36 15.10 4.48
N THR A 232 -0.10 16.27 4.05
CA THR A 232 -0.08 16.67 2.64
C THR A 232 1.33 16.57 2.06
N TYR A 233 2.32 17.12 2.76
CA TYR A 233 3.72 17.08 2.34
C TYR A 233 4.28 15.65 2.37
N ILE A 234 4.01 14.90 3.45
CA ILE A 234 4.46 13.53 3.62
C ILE A 234 3.98 12.66 2.44
N PHE A 235 2.68 12.69 2.13
CA PHE A 235 2.09 11.87 1.07
C PHE A 235 2.51 12.31 -0.33
N THR A 236 2.59 13.61 -0.58
CA THR A 236 2.95 14.12 -1.91
C THR A 236 4.43 13.97 -2.26
N HIS A 237 5.32 13.82 -1.27
CA HIS A 237 6.77 13.79 -1.45
C HIS A 237 7.44 12.53 -0.89
N ASN A 238 6.68 11.50 -0.54
CA ASN A 238 7.20 10.23 0.02
C ASN A 238 8.10 10.44 1.26
N LYS A 239 7.63 11.28 2.21
CA LYS A 239 8.44 11.68 3.36
C LYS A 239 8.07 10.96 4.67
N PHE A 240 7.69 9.68 4.60
CA PHE A 240 7.31 8.88 5.77
C PHE A 240 8.47 8.67 6.74
N MET A 241 9.71 8.58 6.23
CA MET A 241 10.91 8.25 7.00
C MET A 241 11.67 9.47 7.53
N ASP A 242 11.30 10.69 7.12
CA ASP A 242 12.07 11.92 7.39
C ASP A 242 11.97 12.44 8.84
N PHE A 243 11.27 11.76 9.73
CA PHE A 243 10.99 12.25 11.08
C PHE A 243 11.88 11.65 12.17
N GLY A 244 12.99 11.04 11.79
CA GLY A 244 14.00 10.52 12.72
C GLY A 244 13.42 9.51 13.73
N ALA A 245 13.57 9.80 15.02
CA ALA A 245 13.07 8.95 16.10
C ALA A 245 11.54 9.00 16.29
N ASP A 246 10.83 9.95 15.68
CA ASP A 246 9.37 9.98 15.73
C ASP A 246 8.79 8.92 14.79
N PHE A 247 8.30 7.82 15.34
CA PHE A 247 7.77 6.71 14.57
C PHE A 247 6.37 6.97 14.01
N GLN A 248 5.66 7.98 14.47
CA GLN A 248 4.26 8.21 14.15
C GLN A 248 3.98 8.31 12.63
N PRO A 249 4.78 9.03 11.82
CA PRO A 249 4.55 9.14 10.38
C PRO A 249 4.79 7.86 9.58
N LYS A 250 5.54 6.90 10.13
CA LYS A 250 5.80 5.59 9.51
C LYS A 250 5.06 4.43 10.15
N HIS A 251 4.28 4.69 11.20
CA HIS A 251 3.46 3.66 11.85
C HIS A 251 2.36 3.18 10.91
N ASN A 252 2.31 1.88 10.67
CA ASN A 252 1.51 1.27 9.61
C ASN A 252 -0.01 1.53 9.73
N VAL A 253 -0.53 1.76 10.95
CA VAL A 253 -1.95 2.12 11.16
C VAL A 253 -2.18 3.62 11.00
N ASN A 254 -1.25 4.45 11.46
CA ASN A 254 -1.38 5.91 11.34
C ASN A 254 -1.39 6.37 9.88
N VAL A 255 -0.61 5.71 9.03
CA VAL A 255 -0.47 6.09 7.62
C VAL A 255 -1.80 5.98 6.87
N PRO A 256 -2.50 4.83 6.81
CA PRO A 256 -3.79 4.75 6.15
C PRO A 256 -4.85 5.63 6.83
N GLN A 257 -4.88 5.71 8.16
CA GLN A 257 -5.83 6.52 8.89
C GLN A 257 -5.67 8.02 8.62
N ALA A 258 -4.43 8.49 8.48
CA ALA A 258 -4.12 9.89 8.20
C ALA A 258 -4.35 10.28 6.74
N MET A 259 -4.37 9.33 5.81
CA MET A 259 -4.41 9.60 4.37
C MET A 259 -5.69 10.33 3.94
N LYS A 260 -6.79 10.17 4.67
CA LYS A 260 -8.02 10.95 4.46
C LYS A 260 -7.89 12.43 4.90
N MET A 261 -6.96 12.78 5.81
CA MET A 261 -6.92 14.12 6.41
C MET A 261 -6.70 15.25 5.40
N PRO A 262 -5.72 15.20 4.48
CA PRO A 262 -5.57 16.23 3.45
C PRO A 262 -6.84 16.39 2.62
N VAL A 263 -7.45 15.29 2.20
CA VAL A 263 -8.66 15.30 1.37
C VAL A 263 -9.86 15.87 2.13
N ILE A 264 -10.04 15.51 3.41
CA ILE A 264 -11.08 16.12 4.25
C ILE A 264 -10.87 17.64 4.34
N TYR A 265 -9.62 18.06 4.61
CA TYR A 265 -9.32 19.49 4.76
C TYR A 265 -9.39 20.26 3.44
N SER A 266 -9.20 19.58 2.28
CA SER A 266 -9.31 20.20 0.96
C SER A 266 -10.69 20.81 0.70
N GLN A 267 -11.73 20.30 1.34
CA GLN A 267 -13.08 20.86 1.26
C GLN A 267 -13.11 22.34 1.73
N LYS A 268 -12.23 22.70 2.66
CA LYS A 268 -12.06 24.09 3.13
C LYS A 268 -10.92 24.82 2.43
N SER A 269 -9.74 24.20 2.33
CA SER A 269 -8.53 24.82 1.76
C SER A 269 -8.62 25.03 0.26
N LYS A 270 -9.31 24.15 -0.47
CA LYS A 270 -9.40 24.09 -1.93
C LYS A 270 -8.01 23.95 -2.59
N ASN A 271 -7.03 23.47 -1.83
CA ASN A 271 -5.66 23.31 -2.29
C ASN A 271 -5.51 22.02 -3.09
N GLN A 272 -4.95 22.08 -4.29
CA GLN A 272 -4.75 20.94 -5.16
C GLN A 272 -3.82 19.89 -4.54
N ALA A 273 -2.78 20.30 -3.81
CA ALA A 273 -1.89 19.37 -3.13
C ALA A 273 -2.61 18.52 -2.06
N ASP A 274 -3.61 19.08 -1.37
CA ASP A 274 -4.43 18.33 -0.41
C ASP A 274 -5.33 17.31 -1.13
N ILE A 275 -5.85 17.65 -2.31
CA ILE A 275 -6.65 16.76 -3.17
C ILE A 275 -5.80 15.61 -3.70
N ASP A 276 -4.58 15.93 -4.19
CA ASP A 276 -3.67 14.95 -4.79
C ASP A 276 -3.00 14.02 -3.77
N ALA A 277 -3.00 14.40 -2.49
CA ALA A 277 -2.24 13.71 -1.44
C ALA A 277 -2.61 12.22 -1.31
N TYR A 278 -3.90 11.88 -1.41
CA TYR A 278 -4.34 10.48 -1.34
C TYR A 278 -3.72 9.64 -2.46
N ARG A 279 -3.92 10.06 -3.72
CA ARG A 279 -3.43 9.30 -4.88
C ARG A 279 -1.91 9.15 -4.85
N LYS A 280 -1.18 10.24 -4.65
CA LYS A 280 0.29 10.20 -4.56
C LYS A 280 0.79 9.36 -3.39
N GLY A 281 0.15 9.49 -2.23
CA GLY A 281 0.48 8.67 -1.06
C GLY A 281 0.26 7.19 -1.32
N ARG A 282 -0.86 6.81 -1.96
CA ARG A 282 -1.11 5.42 -2.35
C ARG A 282 -0.10 4.90 -3.37
N GLU A 283 0.23 5.70 -4.39
CA GLU A 283 1.26 5.36 -5.38
C GLU A 283 2.60 5.05 -4.70
N HIS A 284 3.07 5.91 -3.80
CA HIS A 284 4.31 5.71 -3.04
C HIS A 284 4.24 4.46 -2.15
N LEU A 285 3.18 4.31 -1.37
CA LEU A 285 3.03 3.18 -0.45
C LEU A 285 2.94 1.84 -1.18
N MET A 286 2.19 1.77 -2.26
CA MET A 286 2.05 0.51 -3.02
C MET A 286 3.32 0.17 -3.80
N ARG A 287 4.06 1.17 -4.30
CA ARG A 287 5.35 0.97 -4.93
C ARG A 287 6.39 0.43 -3.94
N ASP A 288 6.49 1.04 -2.75
CA ASP A 288 7.59 0.80 -1.82
C ASP A 288 7.26 -0.27 -0.76
N HIS A 289 5.98 -0.47 -0.43
CA HIS A 289 5.51 -1.35 0.65
C HIS A 289 4.31 -2.21 0.25
N GLY A 290 3.89 -2.19 -1.02
CA GLY A 290 2.66 -2.84 -1.48
C GLY A 290 2.69 -4.35 -1.38
N GLN A 291 1.52 -4.92 -1.09
CA GLN A 291 1.26 -6.35 -1.01
C GLN A 291 0.06 -6.73 -1.90
N PRO A 292 -0.03 -7.98 -2.39
CA PRO A 292 -1.05 -8.40 -3.37
C PRO A 292 -2.49 -8.09 -2.97
N GLN A 293 -2.83 -8.17 -1.67
CA GLN A 293 -4.17 -7.93 -1.16
C GLN A 293 -4.55 -6.44 -1.05
N GLY A 294 -3.77 -5.55 -1.66
CA GLY A 294 -4.07 -4.12 -1.77
C GLY A 294 -3.66 -3.26 -0.58
N MET A 295 -2.89 -3.81 0.35
CA MET A 295 -2.38 -3.10 1.52
C MET A 295 -0.88 -2.81 1.40
N GLN A 296 -0.42 -1.75 2.05
CA GLN A 296 0.99 -1.61 2.41
C GLN A 296 1.30 -2.51 3.62
N CYS A 297 2.49 -3.11 3.64
CA CYS A 297 2.91 -3.92 4.76
C CYS A 297 3.57 -3.11 5.87
N GLY A 298 3.50 -3.64 7.07
CA GLY A 298 4.19 -3.14 8.25
C GLY A 298 3.82 -3.96 9.47
N ASP A 299 4.83 -4.48 10.10
CA ASP A 299 4.75 -5.08 11.43
C ASP A 299 4.99 -3.97 12.47
N GLU A 300 4.02 -3.09 12.67
CA GLU A 300 3.97 -1.80 13.34
C GLU A 300 4.50 -0.65 12.44
N MET A 301 5.64 -0.80 11.78
CA MET A 301 6.23 0.23 10.93
C MET A 301 6.21 -0.21 9.46
N LEU A 302 6.13 0.75 8.54
CA LEU A 302 6.30 0.47 7.11
C LEU A 302 7.58 -0.33 6.88
N GLY A 303 7.53 -1.40 6.10
CA GLY A 303 8.59 -2.39 6.09
C GLY A 303 9.00 -2.99 4.74
N GLY A 304 8.78 -2.31 3.62
CA GLY A 304 9.20 -2.81 2.30
C GLY A 304 8.19 -3.80 1.69
N ARG A 305 8.58 -4.51 0.64
CA ARG A 305 7.69 -5.37 -0.18
C ARG A 305 7.79 -6.87 0.11
N SER A 306 8.60 -7.29 1.08
CA SER A 306 8.75 -8.72 1.39
C SER A 306 7.40 -9.39 1.66
N ALA A 307 7.13 -10.52 1.01
CA ALA A 307 5.88 -11.28 1.16
C ALA A 307 5.68 -11.88 2.55
N MET A 308 6.72 -11.82 3.39
CA MET A 308 6.70 -12.29 4.77
C MET A 308 6.43 -11.19 5.78
N ARG A 309 6.32 -9.93 5.34
CA ARG A 309 5.96 -8.82 6.22
C ARG A 309 4.52 -8.92 6.68
N GLY A 310 4.29 -8.55 7.93
CA GLY A 310 2.96 -8.50 8.50
C GLY A 310 2.14 -7.34 7.93
N ILE A 311 0.84 -7.56 7.87
CA ILE A 311 -0.15 -6.50 7.66
C ILE A 311 -1.03 -6.52 8.90
N GLU A 312 -1.00 -5.43 9.64
CA GLU A 312 -1.78 -5.28 10.86
C GLU A 312 -3.26 -5.07 10.53
N LEU A 313 -4.15 -5.82 11.20
CA LEU A 313 -5.59 -5.75 10.94
C LEU A 313 -6.18 -4.35 11.18
N CYS A 314 -5.62 -3.56 12.12
CA CYS A 314 -6.04 -2.16 12.26
C CYS A 314 -5.78 -1.36 10.99
N SER A 315 -4.64 -1.54 10.32
CA SER A 315 -4.34 -0.81 9.08
C SER A 315 -5.31 -1.17 7.96
N VAL A 316 -5.76 -2.43 7.90
CA VAL A 316 -6.79 -2.88 6.95
C VAL A 316 -8.09 -2.10 7.14
N VAL A 317 -8.60 -2.07 8.36
CA VAL A 317 -9.88 -1.41 8.68
C VAL A 317 -9.79 0.12 8.50
N GLU A 318 -8.68 0.73 8.89
CA GLU A 318 -8.49 2.18 8.72
C GLU A 318 -8.27 2.56 7.23
N GLN A 319 -7.65 1.69 6.41
CA GLN A 319 -7.58 1.91 4.97
C GLN A 319 -8.96 1.84 4.32
N MET A 320 -9.80 0.88 4.73
CA MET A 320 -11.18 0.78 4.24
C MET A 320 -11.96 2.07 4.53
N GLN A 321 -11.98 2.52 5.79
CA GLN A 321 -12.66 3.76 6.17
C GLN A 321 -12.11 4.99 5.44
N THR A 322 -10.80 5.04 5.24
CA THR A 322 -10.16 6.12 4.48
C THR A 322 -10.62 6.14 3.02
N SER A 323 -10.63 4.98 2.35
CA SER A 323 -11.10 4.87 0.96
C SER A 323 -12.58 5.25 0.83
N GLU A 324 -13.44 4.82 1.77
CA GLU A 324 -14.85 5.19 1.85
C GLU A 324 -15.05 6.71 1.96
N THR A 325 -14.33 7.36 2.89
CA THR A 325 -14.40 8.80 3.11
C THR A 325 -13.88 9.59 1.89
N VAL A 326 -12.74 9.18 1.34
CA VAL A 326 -12.10 9.87 0.21
C VAL A 326 -12.91 9.73 -1.06
N GLN A 327 -13.53 8.56 -1.31
CA GLN A 327 -14.39 8.33 -2.46
C GLN A 327 -15.63 9.24 -2.43
N ILE A 328 -16.25 9.43 -1.29
CA ILE A 328 -17.37 10.38 -1.09
C ILE A 328 -16.96 11.81 -1.44
N ILE A 329 -15.76 12.22 -1.01
CA ILE A 329 -15.30 13.60 -1.19
C ILE A 329 -14.84 13.88 -2.62
N LEU A 330 -14.07 12.96 -3.22
CA LEU A 330 -13.45 13.18 -4.53
C LEU A 330 -14.31 12.70 -5.71
N GLY A 331 -15.18 11.71 -5.50
CA GLY A 331 -15.98 11.10 -6.57
C GLY A 331 -15.15 10.26 -7.56
N ASP A 332 -13.95 9.83 -7.19
CA ASP A 332 -13.10 8.99 -8.04
C ASP A 332 -13.49 7.52 -7.92
N ALA A 333 -13.94 6.92 -9.03
CA ALA A 333 -14.37 5.53 -9.07
C ALA A 333 -13.26 4.51 -8.74
N ARG A 334 -12.00 4.86 -9.03
CA ARG A 334 -10.83 3.99 -8.81
C ARG A 334 -10.55 3.73 -7.33
N ILE A 335 -10.96 4.64 -6.46
CA ILE A 335 -10.85 4.45 -4.99
C ILE A 335 -11.73 3.28 -4.53
N GLY A 336 -12.86 3.06 -5.22
CA GLY A 336 -13.71 1.89 -4.98
C GLY A 336 -13.03 0.57 -5.35
N ASP A 337 -12.13 0.55 -6.35
CA ASP A 337 -11.34 -0.64 -6.69
C ASP A 337 -10.36 -1.00 -5.56
N GLU A 338 -9.70 0.01 -4.98
CA GLU A 338 -8.82 -0.16 -3.82
C GLU A 338 -9.59 -0.64 -2.59
N LEU A 339 -10.75 -0.04 -2.31
CA LEU A 339 -11.63 -0.45 -1.22
C LEU A 339 -12.04 -1.92 -1.35
N GLU A 340 -12.51 -2.34 -2.51
CA GLU A 340 -12.97 -3.72 -2.75
C GLU A 340 -11.81 -4.73 -2.69
N GLN A 341 -10.63 -4.38 -3.21
CA GLN A 341 -9.46 -5.24 -3.13
C GLN A 341 -9.06 -5.50 -1.66
N VAL A 342 -9.05 -4.49 -0.82
CA VAL A 342 -8.76 -4.63 0.62
C VAL A 342 -9.88 -5.40 1.32
N THR A 343 -11.14 -5.04 1.05
CA THR A 343 -12.33 -5.62 1.72
C THR A 343 -12.51 -7.10 1.44
N PHE A 344 -12.28 -7.56 0.20
CA PHE A 344 -12.53 -8.95 -0.17
C PHE A 344 -11.33 -9.88 0.01
N ASN A 345 -10.16 -9.33 0.31
CA ASN A 345 -8.94 -10.11 0.52
C ASN A 345 -8.37 -9.93 1.94
N ALA A 346 -7.88 -8.73 2.26
CA ALA A 346 -7.16 -8.49 3.51
C ALA A 346 -8.04 -8.65 4.76
N LEU A 347 -9.29 -8.14 4.72
CA LEU A 347 -10.20 -8.22 5.87
C LEU A 347 -10.58 -9.68 6.21
N PRO A 348 -11.20 -10.49 5.31
CA PRO A 348 -11.53 -11.88 5.62
C PRO A 348 -10.28 -12.74 5.83
N GLY A 349 -9.16 -12.47 5.13
CA GLY A 349 -7.90 -13.18 5.29
C GLY A 349 -7.23 -12.99 6.65
N SER A 350 -7.68 -12.03 7.46
CA SER A 350 -7.23 -11.80 8.84
C SER A 350 -8.20 -12.34 9.90
N LEU A 351 -9.28 -13.00 9.50
CA LEU A 351 -10.36 -13.48 10.38
C LEU A 351 -10.56 -14.99 10.20
N SER A 352 -10.96 -15.70 11.25
CA SER A 352 -11.45 -17.07 11.10
C SER A 352 -12.81 -17.09 10.39
N LYS A 353 -13.15 -18.22 9.75
CA LYS A 353 -14.40 -18.40 8.99
C LYS A 353 -15.70 -18.13 9.77
N ASP A 354 -15.64 -18.22 11.10
CA ASP A 354 -16.74 -17.97 12.03
C ASP A 354 -16.59 -16.63 12.79
N ILE A 355 -15.57 -15.86 12.45
CA ILE A 355 -15.19 -14.58 13.09
C ILE A 355 -15.08 -14.73 14.63
N LYS A 356 -14.60 -15.88 15.10
CA LYS A 356 -14.26 -16.12 16.53
C LYS A 356 -12.78 -15.90 16.82
N CYS A 357 -11.94 -15.84 15.80
CA CYS A 357 -10.54 -15.48 15.91
C CYS A 357 -10.19 -14.37 14.92
N LEU A 358 -9.21 -13.58 15.29
CA LEU A 358 -8.51 -12.66 14.40
C LEU A 358 -7.01 -13.00 14.41
N GLN A 359 -6.30 -12.56 13.38
CA GLN A 359 -4.85 -12.49 13.34
C GLN A 359 -4.44 -11.02 13.42
N TYR A 360 -3.56 -10.69 14.36
CA TYR A 360 -3.05 -9.32 14.49
C TYR A 360 -2.25 -8.94 13.24
N TYR A 361 -1.38 -9.87 12.79
CA TYR A 361 -0.68 -9.78 11.52
C TYR A 361 -1.11 -10.88 10.56
N ALA A 362 -1.34 -10.53 9.30
CA ALA A 362 -1.47 -11.47 8.18
C ALA A 362 -0.38 -11.19 7.14
N GLN A 363 0.13 -12.24 6.49
CA GLN A 363 1.18 -12.16 5.48
C GLN A 363 0.67 -12.62 4.11
N ALA A 364 1.27 -12.13 3.02
CA ALA A 364 0.97 -12.62 1.67
C ALA A 364 1.41 -14.10 1.50
N ASN A 365 2.58 -14.48 2.03
CA ASN A 365 3.08 -15.85 2.04
C ASN A 365 3.16 -16.41 3.47
N GLN A 366 2.01 -16.56 4.08
CA GLN A 366 1.87 -17.16 5.42
C GLN A 366 1.59 -18.66 5.32
N VAL A 367 2.58 -19.47 5.10
CA VAL A 367 2.40 -20.92 4.89
C VAL A 367 2.24 -21.72 6.19
N GLN A 368 2.46 -21.09 7.31
CA GLN A 368 2.08 -21.59 8.64
C GLN A 368 1.83 -20.43 9.59
N SER A 369 1.08 -20.69 10.65
CA SER A 369 0.80 -19.75 11.72
C SER A 369 1.17 -20.41 13.05
N LYS A 370 2.21 -19.90 13.72
CA LYS A 370 2.79 -20.55 14.88
C LYS A 370 3.04 -19.53 15.99
N TYR A 371 2.83 -19.96 17.24
CA TYR A 371 3.18 -19.19 18.42
C TYR A 371 4.71 -19.00 18.50
N GLY A 372 5.14 -17.80 18.82
CA GLY A 372 6.57 -17.43 18.82
C GLY A 372 7.18 -17.33 17.43
N GLY A 373 6.38 -17.58 16.37
CA GLY A 373 6.77 -17.33 14.99
C GLY A 373 6.84 -15.84 14.72
N GLY A 374 7.81 -15.46 13.91
CA GLY A 374 7.95 -14.13 13.42
C GLY A 374 8.86 -13.23 14.23
N GLY A 375 9.97 -12.87 13.69
CA GLY A 375 10.86 -11.85 14.22
C GLY A 375 10.30 -10.43 14.05
N PHE A 376 8.98 -10.21 14.23
CA PHE A 376 8.41 -8.87 14.25
C PHE A 376 8.90 -8.14 15.49
N GLY A 377 9.42 -6.93 15.32
CA GLY A 377 10.16 -6.18 16.33
C GLY A 377 9.43 -5.82 17.61
N GLN A 378 8.11 -6.09 17.73
CA GLN A 378 7.27 -5.71 18.87
C GLN A 378 7.00 -6.84 19.86
N GLY A 379 7.55 -8.05 19.64
CA GLY A 379 7.46 -9.14 20.64
C GLY A 379 6.06 -9.74 20.83
N TYR A 380 5.13 -9.55 19.92
CA TYR A 380 3.81 -10.19 19.99
C TYR A 380 3.89 -11.64 19.53
N HIS A 381 4.26 -12.53 20.43
CA HIS A 381 4.50 -13.94 20.12
C HIS A 381 3.32 -14.69 19.48
N ASN A 382 2.09 -14.18 19.64
CA ASN A 382 0.88 -14.74 19.05
C ASN A 382 0.27 -13.84 17.94
N GLY A 383 1.00 -12.86 17.43
CA GLY A 383 0.46 -11.92 16.43
C GLY A 383 0.03 -12.57 15.10
N LEU A 384 0.63 -13.71 14.74
CA LEU A 384 0.25 -14.51 13.56
C LEU A 384 -0.81 -15.58 13.85
N THR A 385 -1.01 -15.97 15.13
CA THR A 385 -1.92 -17.06 15.46
C THR A 385 -3.37 -16.58 15.47
N PRO A 386 -4.30 -17.33 14.87
CA PRO A 386 -5.73 -17.07 15.00
C PRO A 386 -6.15 -17.20 16.47
N SER A 387 -6.60 -16.10 17.07
CA SER A 387 -7.00 -16.05 18.48
C SER A 387 -7.99 -14.91 18.71
N ALA A 388 -8.86 -15.03 19.69
CA ALA A 388 -9.59 -13.88 20.22
C ALA A 388 -8.65 -12.87 20.90
N PHE A 389 -7.44 -13.29 21.30
CA PHE A 389 -6.43 -12.49 21.98
C PHE A 389 -5.14 -12.32 21.16
N SER A 390 -5.20 -12.44 19.83
CA SER A 390 -4.06 -12.25 18.95
C SER A 390 -3.45 -10.86 19.11
N GLY A 391 -2.13 -10.80 19.30
CA GLY A 391 -1.33 -9.57 19.39
C GLY A 391 -1.79 -8.57 20.44
N TYR A 392 -1.63 -7.28 20.15
CA TYR A 392 -2.01 -6.18 21.03
C TYR A 392 -3.51 -5.85 20.93
N GLY A 393 -4.02 -5.13 21.93
CA GLY A 393 -5.45 -4.85 22.09
C GLY A 393 -6.09 -4.02 20.97
N CYS A 394 -5.35 -3.14 20.24
CA CYS A 394 -5.96 -2.25 19.23
C CYS A 394 -6.77 -3.03 18.19
N CYS A 395 -6.21 -4.06 17.56
CA CYS A 395 -6.90 -4.84 16.53
C CYS A 395 -8.14 -5.58 17.02
N ARG A 396 -8.10 -6.07 18.30
CA ARG A 396 -9.23 -6.76 18.93
C ARG A 396 -10.48 -5.89 19.00
N PHE A 397 -10.28 -4.56 19.05
CA PHE A 397 -11.36 -3.59 19.24
C PHE A 397 -11.66 -2.80 17.96
N ASN A 398 -10.67 -2.58 17.07
CA ASN A 398 -10.88 -1.84 15.82
C ASN A 398 -11.53 -2.70 14.71
N MET A 399 -11.28 -4.02 14.67
CA MET A 399 -11.81 -4.92 13.63
C MET A 399 -13.33 -4.87 13.50
N HIS A 400 -14.03 -4.49 14.57
CA HIS A 400 -15.48 -4.49 14.62
C HIS A 400 -16.14 -3.54 13.62
N SER A 401 -15.43 -2.52 13.14
CA SER A 401 -15.95 -1.57 12.13
C SER A 401 -15.80 -2.04 10.69
N GLY A 402 -14.97 -3.03 10.35
CA GLY A 402 -14.67 -3.45 8.99
C GLY A 402 -15.92 -3.70 8.12
N TRP A 403 -16.62 -4.81 8.33
CA TRP A 403 -17.82 -5.14 7.54
C TRP A 403 -18.98 -4.13 7.70
N PRO A 404 -19.30 -3.63 8.92
CA PRO A 404 -20.40 -2.67 9.06
C PRO A 404 -20.17 -1.36 8.30
N TYR A 405 -18.94 -0.85 8.28
CA TYR A 405 -18.60 0.37 7.55
C TYR A 405 -18.68 0.15 6.03
N TYR A 406 -18.19 -0.98 5.53
CA TYR A 406 -18.35 -1.33 4.12
C TYR A 406 -19.82 -1.36 3.70
N VAL A 407 -20.69 -2.04 4.47
CA VAL A 407 -22.13 -2.14 4.15
C VAL A 407 -22.79 -0.77 4.11
N LYS A 408 -22.56 0.08 5.12
CA LYS A 408 -23.22 1.39 5.18
C LYS A 408 -22.79 2.36 4.07
N THR A 409 -21.66 2.08 3.40
CA THR A 409 -21.08 2.94 2.35
C THR A 409 -21.24 2.38 0.94
N LEU A 410 -21.92 1.24 0.75
CA LEU A 410 -22.18 0.67 -0.58
C LEU A 410 -22.91 1.64 -1.50
N TRP A 411 -23.80 2.47 -0.94
CA TRP A 411 -24.60 3.46 -1.65
C TRP A 411 -24.47 4.85 -1.04
N ALA A 412 -24.53 5.86 -1.88
CA ALA A 412 -24.55 7.25 -1.48
C ALA A 412 -25.64 8.03 -2.25
N ALA A 413 -26.13 9.12 -1.69
CA ALA A 413 -26.88 10.12 -2.45
C ALA A 413 -25.91 10.98 -3.29
N THR A 414 -26.44 11.59 -4.35
CA THR A 414 -25.69 12.52 -5.21
C THR A 414 -26.16 13.97 -5.04
N ASP A 415 -25.32 14.95 -5.34
CA ASP A 415 -25.69 16.37 -5.19
C ASP A 415 -26.85 16.79 -6.12
N ASP A 416 -27.15 15.98 -7.14
CA ASP A 416 -28.23 16.16 -8.11
C ASP A 416 -29.50 15.36 -7.78
N ASN A 417 -29.77 15.09 -6.49
CA ASN A 417 -30.96 14.36 -5.98
C ASN A 417 -31.11 12.91 -6.51
N GLY A 418 -30.00 12.26 -6.86
CA GLY A 418 -29.94 10.85 -7.28
C GLY A 418 -29.29 9.94 -6.28
N LEU A 419 -28.92 8.73 -6.76
CA LEU A 419 -28.19 7.71 -6.00
C LEU A 419 -26.98 7.20 -6.77
N ALA A 420 -25.97 6.77 -6.03
CA ALA A 420 -24.75 6.17 -6.58
C ALA A 420 -24.43 4.85 -5.88
N ALA A 421 -24.16 3.79 -6.64
CA ALA A 421 -23.51 2.57 -6.14
C ALA A 421 -22.01 2.83 -6.08
N MET A 422 -21.46 2.91 -4.86
CA MET A 422 -20.07 3.28 -4.58
C MET A 422 -19.14 2.07 -4.62
N ALA A 423 -19.60 0.96 -4.09
CA ALA A 423 -18.99 -0.37 -4.09
C ALA A 423 -20.10 -1.41 -4.21
N TYR A 424 -19.76 -2.68 -4.42
CA TYR A 424 -20.74 -3.70 -4.77
C TYR A 424 -20.82 -4.86 -3.78
N GLY A 425 -22.05 -5.34 -3.56
CA GLY A 425 -22.34 -6.52 -2.79
C GLY A 425 -23.85 -6.69 -2.58
N PRO A 426 -24.34 -7.92 -2.37
CA PRO A 426 -25.80 -8.14 -2.27
C PRO A 426 -26.39 -7.30 -1.16
N CYS A 427 -27.27 -6.38 -1.55
CA CYS A 427 -27.88 -5.44 -0.62
C CYS A 427 -29.20 -4.86 -1.15
N LYS A 428 -29.90 -4.18 -0.25
CA LYS A 428 -31.06 -3.37 -0.56
C LYS A 428 -30.85 -1.97 -0.01
N VAL A 429 -30.95 -0.93 -0.85
CA VAL A 429 -30.95 0.46 -0.43
C VAL A 429 -32.37 1.06 -0.51
N THR A 430 -32.78 1.76 0.54
CA THR A 430 -34.02 2.56 0.57
C THR A 430 -33.64 4.00 0.87
N ALA A 431 -33.93 4.90 -0.04
CA ALA A 431 -33.50 6.29 0.03
C ALA A 431 -34.48 7.23 -0.69
N LYS A 432 -34.41 8.52 -0.36
CA LYS A 432 -35.16 9.57 -1.01
C LYS A 432 -34.38 10.13 -2.20
N VAL A 433 -35.09 10.35 -3.31
CA VAL A 433 -34.56 10.91 -4.56
C VAL A 433 -35.49 12.01 -5.08
N ALA A 434 -35.01 12.77 -6.05
CA ALA A 434 -35.78 13.87 -6.63
C ALA A 434 -36.41 14.76 -5.55
N ASP A 435 -37.68 15.06 -5.67
CA ASP A 435 -38.46 15.87 -4.69
C ASP A 435 -39.06 14.96 -3.59
N ASP A 436 -38.19 14.44 -2.70
CA ASP A 436 -38.57 13.66 -1.51
C ASP A 436 -39.32 12.33 -1.82
N VAL A 437 -39.09 11.72 -2.99
CA VAL A 437 -39.69 10.45 -3.37
C VAL A 437 -38.83 9.30 -2.84
N GLU A 438 -39.43 8.44 -2.02
CA GLU A 438 -38.74 7.23 -1.56
C GLU A 438 -38.68 6.17 -2.66
N VAL A 439 -37.49 5.62 -2.88
CA VAL A 439 -37.23 4.50 -3.76
C VAL A 439 -36.49 3.40 -3.03
N THR A 440 -36.71 2.17 -3.46
CA THR A 440 -35.91 1.02 -3.02
C THR A 440 -35.23 0.40 -4.23
N ILE A 441 -33.91 0.16 -4.14
CA ILE A 441 -33.15 -0.58 -5.15
C ILE A 441 -32.63 -1.85 -4.49
N VAL A 442 -32.97 -3.00 -5.07
CA VAL A 442 -32.39 -4.30 -4.68
C VAL A 442 -31.23 -4.59 -5.63
N GLU A 443 -30.04 -4.76 -5.07
CA GLU A 443 -28.84 -5.24 -5.76
C GLU A 443 -28.70 -6.74 -5.54
N ASP A 444 -29.21 -7.51 -6.51
CA ASP A 444 -29.12 -8.97 -6.53
C ASP A 444 -27.85 -9.39 -7.27
N THR A 445 -26.87 -9.93 -6.55
CA THR A 445 -25.56 -10.29 -7.08
C THR A 445 -24.82 -11.28 -6.20
N HIS A 446 -23.92 -12.04 -6.82
CA HIS A 446 -22.87 -12.82 -6.14
C HIS A 446 -21.47 -12.18 -6.27
N TYR A 447 -21.40 -10.91 -6.68
CA TYR A 447 -20.13 -10.17 -6.73
C TYR A 447 -19.41 -10.22 -5.36
N PRO A 448 -18.08 -10.40 -5.31
CA PRO A 448 -17.07 -10.39 -6.38
C PRO A 448 -16.81 -11.77 -7.03
N PHE A 449 -17.61 -12.79 -6.78
CA PHE A 449 -17.38 -14.16 -7.27
C PHE A 449 -17.98 -14.37 -8.66
N GLU A 450 -19.04 -13.63 -9.01
CA GLU A 450 -19.71 -13.61 -10.32
C GLU A 450 -19.67 -12.21 -10.92
N GLU A 451 -19.99 -12.13 -12.23
CA GLU A 451 -19.77 -10.93 -13.05
C GLU A 451 -21.05 -10.09 -13.24
N GLU A 452 -22.24 -10.64 -12.94
CA GLU A 452 -23.53 -9.96 -13.12
C GLU A 452 -23.98 -9.29 -11.81
N LEU A 453 -24.41 -8.03 -11.95
CA LEU A 453 -25.08 -7.27 -10.91
C LEU A 453 -26.43 -6.80 -11.48
N ARG A 454 -27.51 -7.11 -10.76
CA ARG A 454 -28.89 -6.79 -11.16
C ARG A 454 -29.51 -5.86 -10.16
N PHE A 455 -29.92 -4.68 -10.62
CA PHE A 455 -30.53 -3.65 -9.81
C PHE A 455 -32.03 -3.56 -10.19
N THR A 456 -32.91 -3.85 -9.23
CA THR A 456 -34.37 -3.72 -9.42
C THR A 456 -34.90 -2.53 -8.66
N ILE A 457 -35.47 -1.57 -9.37
CA ILE A 457 -35.97 -0.32 -8.80
C ILE A 457 -37.46 -0.49 -8.42
N THR A 458 -37.79 -0.18 -7.17
CA THR A 458 -39.14 -0.14 -6.65
C THR A 458 -39.50 1.30 -6.29
N THR A 459 -40.64 1.78 -6.81
CA THR A 459 -41.14 3.13 -6.54
C THR A 459 -42.65 3.16 -6.55
N SER A 460 -43.23 4.04 -5.74
CA SER A 460 -44.71 4.19 -5.66
C SER A 460 -45.31 5.00 -6.83
N GLN A 461 -44.47 5.74 -7.55
CA GLN A 461 -44.84 6.57 -8.71
C GLN A 461 -43.63 6.72 -9.66
N PRO A 462 -43.88 7.03 -10.96
CA PRO A 462 -42.79 7.37 -11.85
C PRO A 462 -41.95 8.55 -11.30
N VAL A 463 -40.65 8.38 -11.22
CA VAL A 463 -39.74 9.37 -10.64
C VAL A 463 -38.48 9.55 -11.49
N ASN A 464 -38.13 10.80 -11.77
CA ASN A 464 -36.91 11.11 -12.54
C ASN A 464 -35.74 11.39 -11.58
N PHE A 465 -34.69 10.59 -11.65
CA PHE A 465 -33.44 10.82 -10.92
C PHE A 465 -32.25 10.18 -11.62
N PRO A 466 -31.02 10.71 -11.46
CA PRO A 466 -29.80 10.07 -11.92
C PRO A 466 -29.42 8.88 -11.02
N LEU A 467 -29.21 7.73 -11.64
CA LEU A 467 -28.58 6.56 -11.02
C LEU A 467 -27.15 6.43 -11.53
N LYS A 468 -26.17 6.51 -10.64
CA LYS A 468 -24.76 6.38 -10.96
C LYS A 468 -24.25 5.02 -10.55
N LEU A 469 -23.57 4.33 -11.49
CA LEU A 469 -22.97 3.02 -11.27
C LEU A 469 -21.46 3.16 -11.41
N ARG A 470 -20.70 2.68 -10.46
CA ARG A 470 -19.24 2.66 -10.53
C ARG A 470 -18.79 1.58 -11.52
N ILE A 471 -17.91 1.95 -12.43
CA ILE A 471 -17.30 1.00 -13.37
C ILE A 471 -15.86 0.77 -12.90
N PRO A 472 -15.52 -0.45 -12.43
CA PRO A 472 -14.17 -0.75 -11.98
C PRO A 472 -13.13 -0.59 -13.08
N SER A 473 -11.95 -0.06 -12.77
CA SER A 473 -10.88 0.17 -13.75
C SER A 473 -10.29 -1.12 -14.33
N TRP A 474 -10.36 -2.22 -13.58
CA TRP A 474 -9.89 -3.54 -14.03
C TRP A 474 -10.81 -4.18 -15.07
N CYS A 475 -12.07 -3.75 -15.21
CA CYS A 475 -13.04 -4.30 -16.17
C CYS A 475 -12.87 -3.63 -17.53
N LYS A 476 -12.28 -4.34 -18.51
CA LYS A 476 -12.00 -3.78 -19.85
C LYS A 476 -13.23 -3.59 -20.73
N ASN A 477 -14.23 -4.44 -20.54
CA ASN A 477 -15.41 -4.51 -21.43
C ASN A 477 -16.69 -4.54 -20.58
N PRO A 478 -17.00 -3.49 -19.80
CA PRO A 478 -18.23 -3.42 -19.01
C PRO A 478 -19.45 -3.28 -19.92
N VAL A 479 -20.57 -3.90 -19.53
CA VAL A 479 -21.84 -3.77 -20.25
C VAL A 479 -22.95 -3.36 -19.27
N ILE A 480 -23.70 -2.32 -19.61
CA ILE A 480 -24.90 -1.89 -18.88
C ILE A 480 -26.14 -2.09 -19.78
N LYS A 481 -27.19 -2.71 -19.23
CA LYS A 481 -28.48 -2.85 -19.89
C LYS A 481 -29.58 -2.28 -19.00
N VAL A 482 -30.40 -1.39 -19.53
CA VAL A 482 -31.58 -0.83 -18.84
C VAL A 482 -32.82 -1.40 -19.48
N ASN A 483 -33.58 -2.20 -18.75
CA ASN A 483 -34.74 -2.94 -19.28
C ASN A 483 -34.44 -3.72 -20.56
N GLY A 484 -33.22 -4.30 -20.62
CA GLY A 484 -32.73 -5.07 -21.75
C GLY A 484 -32.08 -4.25 -22.87
N ALA A 485 -32.15 -2.91 -22.82
CA ALA A 485 -31.48 -2.04 -23.80
C ALA A 485 -30.07 -1.70 -23.35
N GLU A 486 -29.09 -2.07 -24.19
CA GLU A 486 -27.67 -1.83 -23.91
C GLU A 486 -27.34 -0.32 -24.00
N GLN A 487 -26.49 0.12 -23.07
CA GLN A 487 -25.99 1.48 -23.01
C GLN A 487 -24.64 1.58 -23.73
N ILE A 488 -24.30 2.76 -24.22
CA ILE A 488 -23.07 3.04 -24.94
C ILE A 488 -22.14 3.92 -24.11
N GLU A 489 -20.85 3.97 -24.45
CA GLU A 489 -19.83 4.83 -23.81
C GLU A 489 -19.66 4.54 -22.31
N VAL A 490 -19.69 3.26 -21.92
CA VAL A 490 -19.41 2.80 -20.56
C VAL A 490 -17.88 2.66 -20.39
N ASN A 491 -17.27 3.57 -19.62
CA ASN A 491 -15.81 3.65 -19.47
C ASN A 491 -15.32 3.06 -18.15
N PRO A 492 -14.31 2.19 -18.17
CA PRO A 492 -13.64 1.72 -16.94
C PRO A 492 -13.03 2.86 -16.12
N GLY A 493 -13.12 2.75 -14.79
CA GLY A 493 -12.56 3.73 -13.86
C GLY A 493 -13.40 5.00 -13.66
N GLU A 494 -14.64 5.02 -14.15
CA GLU A 494 -15.56 6.16 -14.05
C GLU A 494 -16.90 5.75 -13.43
N PHE A 495 -17.71 6.74 -13.03
CA PHE A 495 -19.12 6.52 -12.72
C PHE A 495 -19.96 6.72 -13.97
N TYR A 496 -20.71 5.71 -14.37
CA TYR A 496 -21.68 5.81 -15.44
C TYR A 496 -23.02 6.31 -14.91
N THR A 497 -23.61 7.33 -15.53
CA THR A 497 -24.89 7.93 -15.09
C THR A 497 -26.03 7.54 -16.01
N VAL A 498 -27.04 6.87 -15.47
CA VAL A 498 -28.32 6.64 -16.14
C VAL A 498 -29.33 7.66 -15.65
N ASN A 499 -29.63 8.67 -16.46
CA ASN A 499 -30.63 9.72 -16.12
C ASN A 499 -31.91 9.51 -16.90
N ARG A 500 -32.98 9.12 -16.19
CA ARG A 500 -34.30 8.85 -16.79
C ARG A 500 -35.42 8.89 -15.77
N THR A 501 -36.67 8.86 -16.25
CA THR A 501 -37.82 8.55 -15.39
C THR A 501 -37.87 7.03 -15.16
N TRP A 502 -37.75 6.65 -13.88
CA TRP A 502 -37.87 5.27 -13.41
C TRP A 502 -39.28 4.90 -13.07
N ASN A 503 -39.70 3.71 -13.47
CA ASN A 503 -40.97 3.12 -13.13
C ASN A 503 -40.77 1.93 -12.18
N ASN A 504 -41.81 1.55 -11.49
CA ASN A 504 -41.75 0.39 -10.62
C ASN A 504 -41.38 -0.88 -11.41
N ASN A 505 -40.44 -1.66 -10.87
CA ASN A 505 -39.83 -2.86 -11.48
C ASN A 505 -38.95 -2.58 -12.72
N ASP A 506 -38.47 -1.35 -12.94
CA ASP A 506 -37.38 -1.12 -13.89
C ASP A 506 -36.12 -1.86 -13.43
N VAL A 507 -35.37 -2.44 -14.37
CA VAL A 507 -34.19 -3.26 -14.09
C VAL A 507 -32.99 -2.69 -14.80
N VAL A 508 -31.87 -2.56 -14.06
CA VAL A 508 -30.55 -2.33 -14.61
C VAL A 508 -29.70 -3.57 -14.39
N VAL A 509 -29.02 -4.02 -15.42
CA VAL A 509 -28.01 -5.09 -15.34
C VAL A 509 -26.66 -4.50 -15.69
N LEU A 510 -25.69 -4.67 -14.79
CA LEU A 510 -24.29 -4.35 -15.01
C LEU A 510 -23.51 -5.68 -15.10
N GLU A 511 -22.88 -5.91 -16.24
CA GLU A 511 -21.99 -7.06 -16.46
C GLU A 511 -20.54 -6.56 -16.40
N LEU A 512 -19.72 -7.17 -15.54
CA LEU A 512 -18.32 -6.84 -15.30
C LEU A 512 -17.42 -8.04 -15.61
N PRO A 513 -17.13 -8.34 -16.89
CA PRO A 513 -16.25 -9.45 -17.26
C PRO A 513 -14.88 -9.38 -16.55
N MET A 514 -14.50 -10.46 -15.87
CA MET A 514 -13.31 -10.56 -15.05
C MET A 514 -12.23 -11.39 -15.73
N GLU A 515 -11.26 -10.72 -16.36
CA GLU A 515 -10.07 -11.39 -16.89
C GLU A 515 -9.07 -11.71 -15.76
N ILE A 516 -8.32 -12.81 -15.92
CA ILE A 516 -7.20 -13.11 -15.02
C ILE A 516 -6.04 -12.18 -15.36
N ARG A 517 -5.44 -11.60 -14.33
CA ARG A 517 -4.27 -10.70 -14.41
C ARG A 517 -3.17 -11.21 -13.48
N LEU A 518 -1.93 -11.01 -13.89
CA LEU A 518 -0.75 -11.16 -13.03
C LEU A 518 -0.22 -9.78 -12.66
N ASN A 519 0.04 -9.58 -11.39
CA ASN A 519 0.79 -8.42 -10.91
C ASN A 519 2.19 -8.88 -10.50
N GLU A 520 3.18 -8.04 -10.79
CA GLU A 520 4.56 -8.27 -10.40
C GLU A 520 4.77 -7.98 -8.91
N GLU A 521 5.39 -8.94 -8.23
CA GLU A 521 5.65 -8.91 -6.81
C GLU A 521 7.15 -9.03 -6.52
N VAL A 522 7.48 -9.12 -5.22
CA VAL A 522 8.86 -9.25 -4.76
C VAL A 522 9.62 -10.37 -5.49
N ASN A 523 10.89 -10.14 -5.80
CA ASN A 523 11.79 -11.11 -6.44
C ASN A 523 11.29 -11.61 -7.82
N ASN A 524 10.65 -10.74 -8.62
CA ASN A 524 10.04 -11.09 -9.91
C ASN A 524 9.02 -12.25 -9.79
N SER A 525 8.45 -12.44 -8.62
CA SER A 525 7.30 -13.32 -8.43
C SER A 525 6.02 -12.64 -8.93
N VAL A 526 4.94 -13.38 -9.01
CA VAL A 526 3.65 -12.86 -9.47
C VAL A 526 2.54 -13.25 -8.51
N SER A 527 1.54 -12.37 -8.39
CA SER A 527 0.24 -12.67 -7.79
C SER A 527 -0.84 -12.80 -8.84
N VAL A 528 -1.85 -13.63 -8.58
CA VAL A 528 -2.92 -13.94 -9.53
C VAL A 528 -4.20 -13.23 -9.10
N HIS A 529 -4.79 -12.45 -10.00
CA HIS A 529 -5.99 -11.62 -9.74
C HIS A 529 -7.11 -11.94 -10.73
N ARG A 530 -8.36 -11.90 -10.26
CA ARG A 530 -9.56 -11.90 -11.10
C ARG A 530 -10.61 -10.97 -10.52
N GLY A 531 -10.99 -9.92 -11.25
CA GLY A 531 -11.77 -8.83 -10.67
C GLY A 531 -11.04 -8.23 -9.45
N PRO A 532 -11.71 -7.97 -8.32
CA PRO A 532 -11.07 -7.48 -7.10
C PRO A 532 -10.41 -8.60 -6.26
N LEU A 533 -10.62 -9.88 -6.61
CA LEU A 533 -10.11 -11.01 -5.86
C LEU A 533 -8.65 -11.30 -6.19
N VAL A 534 -7.88 -11.59 -5.16
CA VAL A 534 -6.54 -12.17 -5.20
C VAL A 534 -6.65 -13.66 -4.91
N PHE A 535 -5.85 -14.48 -5.59
CA PHE A 535 -5.89 -15.93 -5.44
C PHE A 535 -4.60 -16.47 -4.84
N SER A 536 -4.74 -17.38 -3.88
CA SER A 536 -3.66 -18.04 -3.17
C SER A 536 -3.72 -19.56 -3.40
N LEU A 537 -2.59 -20.24 -3.21
CA LEU A 537 -2.53 -21.70 -3.25
C LEU A 537 -3.45 -22.30 -2.18
N LYS A 538 -4.31 -23.24 -2.57
CA LYS A 538 -5.11 -24.03 -1.62
C LYS A 538 -4.20 -24.98 -0.84
N ILE A 539 -3.91 -24.65 0.41
CA ILE A 539 -3.11 -25.45 1.34
C ILE A 539 -4.06 -26.13 2.33
N GLN A 540 -4.00 -27.45 2.47
CA GLN A 540 -4.77 -28.10 3.52
C GLN A 540 -4.26 -27.69 4.89
N GLU A 541 -5.18 -27.30 5.77
CA GLU A 541 -4.88 -26.71 7.06
C GLU A 541 -5.12 -27.71 8.21
N ARG A 542 -4.15 -27.87 9.07
CA ARG A 542 -4.30 -28.57 10.36
C ARG A 542 -4.29 -27.57 11.51
N TRP A 543 -5.41 -27.43 12.18
CA TRP A 543 -5.60 -26.53 13.30
C TRP A 543 -5.30 -27.23 14.62
N VAL A 544 -4.43 -26.66 15.44
CA VAL A 544 -4.04 -27.15 16.76
C VAL A 544 -4.41 -26.09 17.79
N ALA A 545 -5.34 -26.42 18.69
CA ALA A 545 -5.77 -25.51 19.74
C ALA A 545 -4.72 -25.43 20.85
N ASN A 546 -4.26 -24.21 21.16
CA ASN A 546 -3.29 -23.92 22.23
C ASN A 546 -3.98 -23.40 23.50
N ALA A 547 -5.09 -22.66 23.35
CA ALA A 547 -5.89 -22.16 24.48
C ALA A 547 -7.39 -22.23 24.15
N ASP A 548 -8.21 -22.34 25.19
CA ASP A 548 -9.69 -22.29 25.12
C ASP A 548 -10.21 -21.24 26.08
N TYR A 549 -10.88 -20.22 25.53
CA TYR A 549 -11.44 -19.10 26.29
C TYR A 549 -12.95 -19.27 26.57
N GLY A 550 -13.51 -20.44 26.28
CA GLY A 550 -14.94 -20.72 26.42
C GLY A 550 -15.78 -20.22 25.25
N ASN A 551 -17.05 -20.64 25.19
CA ASN A 551 -18.02 -20.25 24.14
C ASN A 551 -17.55 -20.52 22.69
N GLY A 552 -16.56 -21.42 22.52
CA GLY A 552 -15.97 -21.74 21.23
C GLY A 552 -14.87 -20.77 20.76
N PHE A 553 -14.45 -19.83 21.58
CA PHE A 553 -13.32 -18.95 21.34
C PHE A 553 -12.03 -19.65 21.77
N LYS A 554 -11.07 -19.76 20.86
CA LYS A 554 -9.81 -20.46 21.09
C LYS A 554 -8.64 -19.69 20.48
N GLU A 555 -7.44 -20.13 20.82
CA GLU A 555 -6.21 -19.80 20.11
C GLU A 555 -5.71 -21.03 19.36
N TYR A 556 -5.24 -20.84 18.14
CA TYR A 556 -4.78 -21.93 17.31
C TYR A 556 -3.40 -21.65 16.71
N GLU A 557 -2.60 -22.70 16.60
CA GLU A 557 -1.58 -22.79 15.56
C GLU A 557 -2.15 -23.49 14.33
N VAL A 558 -1.73 -23.06 13.13
CA VAL A 558 -2.18 -23.62 11.85
C VAL A 558 -0.97 -24.07 11.05
N PHE A 559 -0.98 -25.32 10.62
CA PHE A 559 0.12 -25.95 9.90
C PHE A 559 -0.34 -26.49 8.54
N PRO A 560 0.53 -26.46 7.50
CA PRO A 560 0.21 -27.05 6.21
C PRO A 560 0.23 -28.58 6.30
N GLU A 561 -0.75 -29.24 5.69
CA GLU A 561 -0.79 -30.69 5.48
C GLU A 561 -0.48 -31.10 4.03
N THR A 562 -0.35 -30.11 3.13
CA THR A 562 0.09 -30.28 1.75
C THR A 562 1.33 -29.46 1.48
N ASP A 563 2.05 -29.83 0.42
CA ASP A 563 3.19 -29.03 -0.06
C ASP A 563 2.72 -27.62 -0.47
N TRP A 564 3.58 -26.62 -0.26
CA TRP A 564 3.26 -25.21 -0.54
C TRP A 564 4.26 -24.53 -1.48
N ASN A 565 5.49 -24.99 -1.59
CA ASN A 565 6.62 -24.36 -2.29
C ASN A 565 6.56 -24.56 -3.81
N TYR A 566 5.55 -23.99 -4.45
CA TYR A 566 5.30 -24.09 -5.87
C TYR A 566 5.63 -22.80 -6.63
N GLY A 567 6.22 -22.95 -7.84
CA GLY A 567 6.30 -21.90 -8.85
C GLY A 567 5.35 -22.19 -10.01
N LEU A 568 4.80 -21.17 -10.63
CA LEU A 568 3.85 -21.30 -11.75
C LEU A 568 4.58 -21.64 -13.05
N ALA A 569 4.20 -22.76 -13.68
CA ALA A 569 4.77 -23.24 -14.94
C ALA A 569 3.88 -22.77 -16.12
N ILE A 570 3.87 -21.48 -16.37
CA ILE A 570 2.97 -20.81 -17.32
C ILE A 570 3.72 -19.87 -18.26
N ASP A 571 3.07 -19.52 -19.38
CA ASP A 571 3.47 -18.39 -20.22
C ASP A 571 2.62 -17.17 -19.83
N PRO A 572 3.20 -16.10 -19.26
CA PRO A 572 2.46 -14.88 -18.89
C PRO A 572 1.78 -14.17 -20.06
N ALA A 573 2.18 -14.46 -21.30
CA ALA A 573 1.57 -13.88 -22.48
C ALA A 573 0.26 -14.57 -22.92
N ASP A 574 -0.05 -15.78 -22.36
CA ASP A 574 -1.20 -16.61 -22.77
C ASP A 574 -2.12 -16.97 -21.59
N LEU A 575 -2.46 -15.99 -20.75
CA LEU A 575 -3.23 -16.23 -19.51
C LEU A 575 -4.60 -16.88 -19.74
N LYS A 576 -5.22 -16.66 -20.90
CA LYS A 576 -6.55 -17.21 -21.21
C LYS A 576 -6.56 -18.74 -21.29
N ASN A 577 -5.44 -19.37 -21.68
CA ASN A 577 -5.34 -20.79 -21.90
C ASN A 577 -4.63 -21.55 -20.78
N VAL A 578 -3.97 -20.83 -19.87
CA VAL A 578 -3.18 -21.48 -18.79
C VAL A 578 -3.93 -21.64 -17.47
N PHE A 579 -5.01 -20.88 -17.27
CA PHE A 579 -5.88 -21.03 -16.11
C PHE A 579 -7.23 -21.65 -16.47
N THR A 580 -7.69 -22.59 -15.65
CA THR A 580 -9.07 -23.10 -15.72
C THR A 580 -9.86 -22.54 -14.57
N VAL A 581 -10.88 -21.71 -14.87
CA VAL A 581 -11.81 -21.19 -13.87
C VAL A 581 -12.92 -22.22 -13.61
N THR A 582 -13.16 -22.53 -12.36
CA THR A 582 -14.26 -23.40 -11.94
C THR A 582 -15.16 -22.63 -10.99
N GLN A 583 -16.44 -22.55 -11.33
CA GLN A 583 -17.49 -21.96 -10.49
C GLN A 583 -18.37 -23.05 -9.90
N SER A 584 -18.83 -22.85 -8.68
CA SER A 584 -19.78 -23.71 -7.96
C SER A 584 -20.92 -22.84 -7.40
N ALA A 585 -21.96 -23.50 -6.87
CA ALA A 585 -23.07 -22.75 -6.25
C ALA A 585 -22.56 -21.86 -5.13
N MET A 586 -23.14 -20.65 -5.03
CA MET A 586 -22.80 -19.68 -4.00
C MET A 586 -23.16 -20.20 -2.60
N PRO A 587 -22.19 -20.37 -1.68
CA PRO A 587 -22.47 -20.76 -0.31
C PRO A 587 -22.91 -19.56 0.54
N GLU A 588 -23.43 -19.81 1.73
CA GLU A 588 -23.74 -18.73 2.69
C GLU A 588 -22.49 -17.93 3.08
N ASN A 589 -21.34 -18.62 3.28
CA ASN A 589 -20.06 -17.98 3.57
C ASN A 589 -19.01 -18.36 2.50
N PRO A 590 -18.73 -17.46 1.53
CA PRO A 590 -17.80 -17.75 0.44
C PRO A 590 -16.32 -17.75 0.85
N PHE A 591 -16.01 -17.26 2.05
CA PHE A 591 -14.68 -17.22 2.62
C PHE A 591 -14.34 -18.47 3.45
N VAL A 592 -14.75 -19.63 2.94
CA VAL A 592 -14.41 -20.95 3.51
C VAL A 592 -13.70 -21.75 2.44
N GLN A 593 -12.47 -22.20 2.71
CA GLN A 593 -11.62 -22.88 1.75
C GLN A 593 -12.29 -24.10 1.06
N SER A 594 -13.06 -24.90 1.80
CA SER A 594 -13.76 -26.07 1.27
C SER A 594 -14.95 -25.74 0.39
N ASP A 595 -15.55 -24.54 0.57
CA ASP A 595 -16.84 -24.16 -0.01
C ASP A 595 -16.76 -22.90 -0.86
N THR A 596 -15.54 -22.39 -1.17
CA THR A 596 -15.42 -21.20 -2.02
C THR A 596 -16.12 -21.38 -3.37
N PRO A 597 -16.91 -20.37 -3.83
CA PRO A 597 -17.70 -20.53 -5.06
C PRO A 597 -16.88 -20.46 -6.34
N ILE A 598 -15.60 -20.07 -6.22
CA ILE A 598 -14.69 -19.95 -7.37
C ILE A 598 -13.31 -20.50 -7.04
N THR A 599 -12.74 -21.27 -7.97
CA THR A 599 -11.36 -21.75 -7.91
C THR A 599 -10.68 -21.61 -9.26
N LEU A 600 -9.34 -21.50 -9.25
CA LEU A 600 -8.52 -21.51 -10.45
C LEU A 600 -7.60 -22.71 -10.42
N LYS A 601 -7.49 -23.44 -11.53
CA LYS A 601 -6.49 -24.49 -11.70
C LYS A 601 -5.39 -24.02 -12.63
N VAL A 602 -4.14 -24.35 -12.30
CA VAL A 602 -2.96 -23.93 -13.05
C VAL A 602 -1.82 -24.93 -12.90
N LYS A 603 -0.97 -25.02 -13.92
CA LYS A 603 0.23 -25.84 -13.90
C LYS A 603 1.33 -25.18 -13.07
N ALA A 604 2.00 -25.99 -12.23
CA ALA A 604 3.07 -25.54 -11.37
C ALA A 604 4.14 -26.62 -11.22
N LYS A 605 5.30 -26.26 -10.69
CA LYS A 605 6.34 -27.20 -10.25
C LYS A 605 6.75 -26.88 -8.83
N LYS A 606 7.07 -27.91 -8.05
CA LYS A 606 7.69 -27.73 -6.73
C LYS A 606 9.09 -27.14 -6.86
N ILE A 607 9.48 -26.36 -5.86
CA ILE A 607 10.81 -25.77 -5.68
C ILE A 607 11.35 -26.28 -4.33
N PRO A 608 11.98 -27.48 -4.28
CA PRO A 608 12.38 -28.10 -3.01
C PRO A 608 13.32 -27.25 -2.16
N GLU A 609 14.09 -26.39 -2.80
CA GLU A 609 15.07 -25.50 -2.14
C GLU A 609 14.37 -24.34 -1.41
N TRP A 610 13.12 -24.03 -1.73
CA TRP A 610 12.34 -22.97 -1.08
C TRP A 610 11.72 -23.49 0.21
N GLY A 611 12.32 -23.14 1.33
CA GLY A 611 11.96 -23.65 2.66
C GLY A 611 11.63 -22.56 3.65
N TYR A 612 11.63 -22.95 4.92
CA TYR A 612 11.45 -22.02 6.05
C TYR A 612 12.76 -21.37 6.46
N SER A 613 12.68 -20.16 6.95
CA SER A 613 13.73 -19.47 7.70
C SER A 613 13.86 -20.03 9.14
N HIS A 614 14.90 -19.61 9.86
CA HIS A 614 15.04 -19.97 11.28
C HIS A 614 13.89 -19.46 12.17
N ASN A 615 13.24 -18.36 11.76
CA ASN A 615 12.09 -17.79 12.45
C ASN A 615 10.76 -18.47 12.11
N ASN A 616 10.79 -19.61 11.41
CA ASN A 616 9.62 -20.37 10.98
C ASN A 616 8.69 -19.64 9.99
N PHE A 617 9.17 -18.63 9.28
CA PHE A 617 8.50 -18.08 8.08
C PHE A 617 8.91 -18.88 6.84
N ALA A 618 8.07 -18.88 5.82
CA ALA A 618 8.59 -19.15 4.49
C ALA A 618 9.63 -18.09 4.13
N CYS A 619 10.73 -18.46 3.51
CA CYS A 619 11.59 -17.45 2.88
C CYS A 619 10.79 -16.72 1.79
N ASP A 620 11.20 -15.50 1.43
CA ASP A 620 10.65 -14.83 0.26
C ASP A 620 10.75 -15.74 -0.97
N PRO A 621 9.86 -15.55 -1.96
CA PRO A 621 9.96 -16.29 -3.22
C PRO A 621 11.39 -16.23 -3.77
N PRO A 622 11.96 -17.35 -4.22
CA PRO A 622 13.23 -17.31 -4.90
C PRO A 622 13.09 -16.48 -6.18
N PHE A 623 14.20 -15.90 -6.62
CA PHE A 623 14.23 -15.04 -7.81
C PHE A 623 13.64 -15.71 -9.04
N GLY A 624 12.56 -15.17 -9.56
CA GLY A 624 11.95 -15.66 -10.79
C GLY A 624 12.61 -15.11 -12.07
N PRO A 625 12.61 -15.85 -13.17
CA PRO A 625 12.19 -17.25 -13.31
C PRO A 625 13.12 -18.24 -12.61
N VAL A 626 12.55 -19.35 -12.10
CA VAL A 626 13.28 -20.40 -11.36
C VAL A 626 13.30 -21.69 -12.14
N GLU A 627 14.46 -22.34 -12.26
CA GLU A 627 14.54 -23.70 -12.76
C GLU A 627 14.11 -24.70 -11.70
N SER A 628 13.31 -25.70 -12.12
CA SER A 628 12.96 -26.83 -11.29
C SER A 628 12.95 -28.11 -12.11
N SER A 629 13.64 -29.15 -11.62
CA SER A 629 13.66 -30.49 -12.20
C SER A 629 12.42 -31.30 -11.84
N GLN A 630 11.55 -30.78 -10.97
CA GLN A 630 10.34 -31.49 -10.54
C GLN A 630 9.30 -31.60 -11.67
N ASN A 631 8.44 -32.62 -11.55
CA ASN A 631 7.35 -32.82 -12.50
C ASN A 631 6.36 -31.63 -12.47
N ILE A 632 5.69 -31.40 -13.60
CA ILE A 632 4.56 -30.48 -13.64
C ILE A 632 3.37 -31.12 -12.92
N GLU A 633 2.77 -30.37 -12.00
CA GLU A 633 1.55 -30.72 -11.28
C GLU A 633 0.46 -29.67 -11.59
N GLU A 634 -0.80 -30.05 -11.47
CA GLU A 634 -1.92 -29.10 -11.48
C GLU A 634 -2.23 -28.72 -10.03
N ILE A 635 -2.13 -27.45 -9.71
CA ILE A 635 -2.48 -26.89 -8.41
C ILE A 635 -3.79 -26.12 -8.47
N THR A 636 -4.47 -26.00 -7.33
CA THR A 636 -5.70 -25.21 -7.19
C THR A 636 -5.41 -23.94 -6.40
N LEU A 637 -5.88 -22.83 -6.93
CA LEU A 637 -5.88 -21.54 -6.25
C LEU A 637 -7.30 -21.20 -5.82
N VAL A 638 -7.42 -20.57 -4.65
CA VAL A 638 -8.69 -20.11 -4.05
C VAL A 638 -8.56 -18.63 -3.67
N PRO A 639 -9.66 -17.89 -3.46
CA PRO A 639 -9.60 -16.51 -3.01
C PRO A 639 -8.79 -16.36 -1.71
N PHE A 640 -7.93 -15.35 -1.64
CA PHE A 640 -7.06 -15.03 -0.50
C PHE A 640 -7.82 -15.02 0.83
N GLY A 641 -9.03 -14.43 0.84
CA GLY A 641 -9.87 -14.32 2.02
C GLY A 641 -10.44 -15.66 2.54
N ALA A 642 -10.32 -16.75 1.76
CA ALA A 642 -10.78 -18.07 2.18
C ALA A 642 -9.71 -18.89 2.92
N GLU A 643 -8.49 -18.37 3.03
CA GLU A 643 -7.32 -19.05 3.58
C GLU A 643 -6.84 -18.41 4.87
N ASN A 644 -6.40 -19.21 5.87
CA ASN A 644 -5.69 -18.70 7.06
C ASN A 644 -4.17 -18.89 6.92
N ILE A 645 -3.72 -19.92 6.21
CA ILE A 645 -2.36 -20.05 5.72
C ILE A 645 -2.39 -20.08 4.20
N ARG A 646 -1.42 -19.45 3.55
CA ARG A 646 -1.48 -19.17 2.11
C ARG A 646 -0.12 -18.98 1.46
N LEU A 647 -0.07 -19.21 0.16
CA LEU A 647 0.99 -18.76 -0.73
C LEU A 647 0.34 -17.92 -1.83
N THR A 648 0.72 -16.66 -1.96
CA THR A 648 0.10 -15.69 -2.88
C THR A 648 1.08 -15.16 -3.91
N CYS A 649 2.36 -14.99 -3.53
CA CYS A 649 3.43 -14.56 -4.43
C CYS A 649 4.16 -15.79 -4.96
N PHE A 650 4.02 -16.08 -6.27
CA PHE A 650 4.57 -17.26 -6.92
C PHE A 650 5.76 -16.88 -7.81
N PRO A 651 6.94 -17.50 -7.70
CA PRO A 651 7.95 -17.39 -8.74
C PRO A 651 7.45 -18.07 -10.03
N LEU A 652 7.84 -17.54 -11.18
CA LEU A 652 7.60 -18.21 -12.46
C LEU A 652 8.66 -19.30 -12.69
N ILE A 653 8.24 -20.44 -13.24
CA ILE A 653 9.16 -21.52 -13.65
C ILE A 653 9.71 -21.18 -15.04
N GLY A 654 11.02 -21.22 -15.18
CA GLY A 654 11.72 -20.95 -16.43
C GLY A 654 13.22 -20.87 -16.22
N THR A 655 13.96 -20.58 -17.29
CA THR A 655 15.42 -20.38 -17.18
C THR A 655 15.70 -19.03 -16.54
N PRO A 656 16.51 -18.98 -15.47
CA PRO A 656 16.88 -17.74 -14.82
C PRO A 656 17.54 -16.75 -15.79
N LYS A 657 17.10 -15.50 -15.76
CA LYS A 657 17.74 -14.43 -16.50
C LYS A 657 18.73 -13.72 -15.57
N TYR A 658 20.01 -13.98 -15.76
CA TYR A 658 21.05 -13.19 -15.09
C TYR A 658 21.06 -11.78 -15.68
N THR A 659 20.80 -10.78 -14.86
CA THR A 659 20.66 -9.40 -15.32
C THR A 659 21.96 -8.59 -15.23
N GLY A 660 23.03 -9.17 -14.70
CA GLY A 660 24.11 -8.37 -14.21
C GLY A 660 25.46 -8.51 -14.92
N THR A 661 25.67 -7.69 -15.96
CA THR A 661 27.03 -7.30 -16.32
C THR A 661 27.48 -6.12 -15.44
N ILE A 662 26.59 -5.19 -15.13
CA ILE A 662 26.84 -4.01 -14.28
C ILE A 662 25.55 -3.63 -13.56
N PHE A 663 25.66 -3.31 -12.28
CA PHE A 663 24.63 -2.62 -11.50
C PHE A 663 25.24 -1.32 -10.93
N GLN A 664 24.50 -0.23 -10.99
CA GLN A 664 24.93 1.06 -10.43
C GLN A 664 23.73 1.75 -9.78
N GLU A 665 23.93 2.22 -8.55
CA GLU A 665 22.95 3.01 -7.80
C GLU A 665 23.67 4.21 -7.13
N ASN A 666 23.18 5.41 -7.40
CA ASN A 666 23.75 6.66 -6.85
C ASN A 666 22.77 7.37 -5.92
N PHE A 667 21.57 6.82 -5.76
CA PHE A 667 20.51 7.34 -4.87
C PHE A 667 20.10 8.80 -5.14
N GLU A 668 20.13 9.21 -6.41
CA GLU A 668 19.71 10.57 -6.82
C GLU A 668 18.18 10.72 -6.89
N ASN A 669 17.46 9.60 -6.96
CA ASN A 669 16.00 9.58 -6.95
C ASN A 669 15.48 9.42 -5.51
N ASP A 670 14.29 9.92 -5.24
CA ASP A 670 13.63 9.79 -3.93
C ASP A 670 13.19 8.34 -3.60
N HIS A 671 13.41 7.40 -4.51
CA HIS A 671 13.08 5.98 -4.38
C HIS A 671 14.14 5.12 -5.10
N ILE A 672 14.19 3.86 -4.73
CA ILE A 672 15.09 2.88 -5.30
C ILE A 672 14.29 1.67 -5.81
N ASP A 673 14.33 1.46 -7.13
CA ASP A 673 13.63 0.35 -7.77
C ASP A 673 14.34 -0.99 -7.51
N GLY A 674 13.56 -2.04 -7.27
CA GLY A 674 14.06 -3.41 -7.11
C GLY A 674 14.74 -3.70 -5.77
N TRP A 675 14.75 -2.77 -4.82
CA TRP A 675 15.23 -3.01 -3.47
C TRP A 675 14.11 -3.55 -2.57
N VAL A 676 14.43 -4.55 -1.77
CA VAL A 676 13.51 -5.17 -0.79
C VAL A 676 14.11 -5.03 0.60
N GLU A 677 13.39 -4.40 1.50
CA GLU A 677 13.83 -4.14 2.86
C GLU A 677 13.39 -5.26 3.81
N TYR A 678 14.30 -5.66 4.68
CA TYR A 678 14.11 -6.69 5.70
C TYR A 678 14.47 -6.13 7.07
N ASN A 679 13.48 -5.73 7.85
CA ASN A 679 13.59 -5.00 9.09
C ASN A 679 14.20 -3.58 8.98
N GLY A 680 14.05 -2.80 10.03
CA GLY A 680 14.59 -1.46 10.13
C GLY A 680 13.84 -0.43 9.29
N SER A 681 14.39 0.76 9.27
CA SER A 681 13.90 1.88 8.47
C SER A 681 14.98 2.31 7.50
N PHE A 682 14.65 2.31 6.23
CA PHE A 682 15.52 2.78 5.16
C PHE A 682 14.93 4.03 4.53
N MET A 683 15.76 4.93 4.04
CA MET A 683 15.35 6.12 3.33
C MET A 683 16.43 6.57 2.34
N VAL A 684 16.02 7.23 1.29
CA VAL A 684 16.93 7.97 0.40
C VAL A 684 16.88 9.44 0.76
N ASN A 685 18.02 10.06 0.97
CA ASN A 685 18.14 11.49 1.21
C ASN A 685 19.45 12.04 0.65
N ASP A 686 19.38 13.07 -0.18
CA ASP A 686 20.54 13.79 -0.76
C ASP A 686 21.62 12.87 -1.37
N GLY A 687 21.23 11.83 -2.12
CA GLY A 687 22.15 10.89 -2.76
C GLY A 687 22.76 9.86 -1.80
N GLU A 688 22.18 9.70 -0.62
CA GLU A 688 22.57 8.71 0.37
C GLU A 688 21.40 7.75 0.63
N TYR A 689 21.68 6.46 0.73
CA TYR A 689 20.76 5.46 1.26
C TYR A 689 21.08 5.26 2.74
N ILE A 690 20.10 5.48 3.60
CA ILE A 690 20.32 5.56 5.04
C ILE A 690 19.46 4.50 5.72
N ALA A 691 20.08 3.71 6.59
CA ALA A 691 19.39 2.81 7.49
C ALA A 691 19.60 3.20 8.93
N THR A 692 18.51 3.17 9.71
CA THR A 692 18.56 3.34 11.15
C THR A 692 18.19 2.03 11.83
N ASN A 693 19.14 1.42 12.54
CA ASN A 693 18.89 0.28 13.41
C ASN A 693 19.72 0.43 14.68
N THR A 694 19.10 1.03 15.69
CA THR A 694 19.71 1.30 16.99
C THR A 694 19.09 0.47 18.13
N GLU A 695 18.08 -0.37 17.83
CA GLU A 695 17.33 -1.15 18.84
C GLU A 695 17.72 -2.64 18.83
N GLY A 696 18.93 -2.93 18.96
CA GLY A 696 19.65 -4.10 19.50
C GLY A 696 19.28 -5.53 19.08
N TYR A 697 18.12 -5.87 18.56
CA TYR A 697 17.76 -7.26 18.39
C TYR A 697 17.80 -7.82 16.97
N LEU A 698 17.59 -7.01 16.01
CA LEU A 698 17.47 -7.46 14.62
C LEU A 698 18.13 -6.42 13.75
N GLY A 699 19.32 -6.68 13.27
CA GLY A 699 19.90 -5.84 12.23
C GLY A 699 18.98 -5.73 11.02
N SER A 700 19.24 -4.79 10.16
CA SER A 700 18.48 -4.51 8.95
C SER A 700 19.27 -4.85 7.72
N LYS A 701 18.61 -5.31 6.69
CA LYS A 701 19.17 -5.45 5.35
C LYS A 701 18.18 -4.97 4.30
N SER A 702 18.72 -4.44 3.22
CA SER A 702 17.98 -4.16 2.01
C SER A 702 18.70 -4.79 0.83
N VAL A 703 17.98 -5.47 -0.04
CA VAL A 703 18.54 -6.33 -1.06
C VAL A 703 18.03 -5.91 -2.43
N GLN A 704 18.95 -5.78 -3.38
CA GLN A 704 18.59 -5.50 -4.78
C GLN A 704 18.11 -6.80 -5.43
N SER A 705 16.82 -6.92 -5.53
CA SER A 705 16.15 -8.15 -5.86
C SER A 705 16.04 -8.45 -7.37
N SER A 706 16.57 -7.62 -8.24
CA SER A 706 16.58 -7.84 -9.69
C SER A 706 17.93 -8.30 -10.24
N THR A 707 18.93 -8.53 -9.34
CA THR A 707 20.29 -8.80 -9.75
C THR A 707 20.82 -10.13 -9.19
N LEU A 708 21.52 -10.89 -10.03
CA LEU A 708 22.27 -12.09 -9.62
C LEU A 708 23.70 -11.97 -10.10
N PHE A 709 24.65 -12.15 -9.18
CA PHE A 709 26.07 -12.14 -9.47
C PHE A 709 26.76 -13.42 -8.93
N SER A 710 27.69 -13.96 -9.72
CA SER A 710 28.59 -15.03 -9.28
C SER A 710 29.94 -14.42 -8.88
N ASP A 711 30.79 -14.13 -9.87
CA ASP A 711 32.04 -13.44 -9.66
C ASP A 711 31.79 -11.95 -9.80
N LEU A 712 32.16 -11.18 -8.77
CA LEU A 712 31.80 -9.75 -8.73
C LEU A 712 32.92 -8.88 -8.17
N ILE A 713 32.89 -7.63 -8.60
CA ILE A 713 33.59 -6.51 -7.96
C ILE A 713 32.51 -5.54 -7.49
N TYR A 714 32.43 -5.29 -6.19
CA TYR A 714 31.46 -4.42 -5.55
C TYR A 714 32.17 -3.23 -4.93
N ASP A 715 32.01 -2.07 -5.55
CA ASP A 715 32.52 -0.78 -5.07
C ASP A 715 31.41 0.00 -4.40
N PHE A 716 31.64 0.59 -3.24
CA PHE A 716 30.68 1.42 -2.54
C PHE A 716 31.35 2.38 -1.57
N LYS A 717 30.62 3.44 -1.19
CA LYS A 717 30.96 4.27 -0.05
C LYS A 717 30.05 3.93 1.12
N VAL A 718 30.62 3.92 2.33
CA VAL A 718 29.88 3.66 3.57
C VAL A 718 30.34 4.59 4.67
N LYS A 719 29.40 5.05 5.48
CA LYS A 719 29.60 5.86 6.67
C LYS A 719 28.79 5.23 7.80
N VAL A 720 29.41 4.97 8.95
CA VAL A 720 28.79 4.35 10.11
C VAL A 720 28.82 5.26 11.32
N GLY A 721 27.79 5.21 12.17
CA GLY A 721 27.79 5.90 13.45
C GLY A 721 28.75 5.29 14.49
N ASP A 722 28.62 5.70 15.74
CA ASP A 722 29.49 5.32 16.85
C ASP A 722 29.22 3.92 17.42
N ARG A 723 28.21 3.21 16.92
CA ARG A 723 27.79 1.88 17.39
C ARG A 723 27.69 0.91 16.24
N GLY A 724 27.82 -0.40 16.55
CA GLY A 724 27.54 -1.49 15.64
C GLY A 724 28.41 -1.50 14.39
N ASP A 725 27.84 -2.00 13.30
CA ASP A 725 28.51 -2.13 12.02
C ASP A 725 27.57 -1.89 10.84
N GLY A 726 28.14 -1.51 9.69
CA GLY A 726 27.41 -1.31 8.45
C GLY A 726 28.26 -1.64 7.22
N GLY A 727 27.61 -2.16 6.18
CA GLY A 727 28.31 -2.58 4.97
C GLY A 727 27.41 -3.23 3.94
N VAL A 728 27.94 -4.16 3.15
CA VAL A 728 27.22 -4.79 2.03
C VAL A 728 27.14 -6.31 2.19
N ILE A 729 26.08 -6.88 1.61
CA ILE A 729 25.93 -8.32 1.42
C ILE A 729 26.05 -8.66 -0.06
N PHE A 730 26.54 -9.85 -0.37
CA PHE A 730 26.70 -10.34 -1.74
C PHE A 730 26.60 -11.84 -1.80
N ARG A 731 26.28 -12.37 -2.98
CA ARG A 731 25.93 -13.76 -3.21
C ARG A 731 24.85 -14.22 -2.22
N ALA A 732 23.87 -13.36 -1.98
CA ALA A 732 22.82 -13.58 -1.02
C ALA A 732 21.62 -14.31 -1.64
N ASP A 733 21.13 -15.31 -0.91
CA ASP A 733 19.88 -16.01 -1.22
C ASP A 733 19.13 -16.39 0.06
N ARG A 734 17.97 -17.06 -0.04
CA ARG A 734 17.11 -17.46 1.08
C ARG A 734 16.83 -16.33 2.08
N LEU A 735 16.47 -15.20 1.52
CA LEU A 735 16.24 -13.97 2.27
C LEU A 735 15.02 -14.09 3.18
N SER A 736 15.17 -13.62 4.42
CA SER A 736 14.11 -13.58 5.43
C SER A 736 14.29 -12.40 6.37
N LEU A 737 13.31 -12.16 7.26
CA LEU A 737 13.39 -11.10 8.25
C LEU A 737 14.53 -11.32 9.25
N GLY A 738 15.29 -10.28 9.54
CA GLY A 738 16.46 -10.29 10.42
C GLY A 738 17.75 -10.00 9.66
N ALA A 739 18.74 -9.44 10.33
CA ALA A 739 20.01 -9.06 9.72
C ALA A 739 20.70 -10.26 9.07
N ASP A 740 20.73 -11.41 9.76
CA ASP A 740 21.50 -12.59 9.39
C ASP A 740 20.64 -13.74 8.84
N GLU A 741 19.34 -13.48 8.63
CA GLU A 741 18.40 -14.41 8.02
C GLU A 741 18.52 -14.42 6.49
N TYR A 742 19.66 -14.93 6.01
CA TYR A 742 19.95 -15.16 4.60
C TYR A 742 21.11 -16.16 4.49
N ASN A 743 21.35 -16.69 3.31
CA ASN A 743 22.60 -17.31 2.94
C ASN A 743 23.43 -16.31 2.15
N GLY A 744 24.72 -16.14 2.47
CA GLY A 744 25.57 -15.19 1.74
C GLY A 744 26.72 -14.63 2.56
N TYR A 745 27.46 -13.72 1.97
CA TYR A 745 28.59 -13.05 2.60
C TYR A 745 28.26 -11.60 3.00
N TYR A 746 28.96 -11.12 4.02
CA TYR A 746 28.91 -9.73 4.48
C TYR A 746 30.31 -9.14 4.60
N VAL A 747 30.47 -7.91 4.10
CA VAL A 747 31.64 -7.06 4.33
C VAL A 747 31.15 -5.73 4.91
N GLY A 748 31.71 -5.33 6.04
CA GLY A 748 31.35 -4.06 6.70
C GLY A 748 32.51 -3.44 7.49
N ILE A 749 32.22 -2.26 8.04
CA ILE A 749 33.13 -1.51 8.92
C ILE A 749 32.42 -1.21 10.25
N SER A 750 33.17 -1.13 11.32
CA SER A 750 32.70 -0.77 12.66
C SER A 750 33.62 0.31 13.27
N ALA A 751 33.03 1.47 13.60
CA ALA A 751 33.72 2.49 14.38
C ALA A 751 33.83 2.10 15.87
N ALA A 752 32.86 1.38 16.39
CA ALA A 752 32.90 0.87 17.77
C ALA A 752 34.03 -0.12 17.99
N ASP A 753 34.23 -1.08 17.06
CA ASP A 753 35.23 -2.15 17.17
C ASP A 753 36.54 -1.84 16.47
N GLN A 754 36.62 -0.71 15.77
CA GLN A 754 37.81 -0.26 15.05
C GLN A 754 38.32 -1.33 14.07
N ASN A 755 37.42 -1.85 13.23
CA ASN A 755 37.77 -2.95 12.32
C ASN A 755 36.98 -2.95 11.01
N VAL A 756 37.51 -3.69 10.04
CA VAL A 756 36.88 -4.14 8.82
C VAL A 756 36.48 -5.61 9.02
N ILE A 757 35.30 -6.00 8.69
CA ILE A 757 34.71 -7.30 8.99
C ILE A 757 34.42 -8.02 7.67
N LEU A 758 34.80 -9.30 7.60
CA LEU A 758 34.29 -10.25 6.61
C LEU A 758 33.64 -11.41 7.36
N GLY A 759 32.38 -11.67 7.07
CA GLY A 759 31.62 -12.76 7.65
C GLY A 759 30.66 -13.38 6.63
N LYS A 760 29.92 -14.36 7.09
CA LYS A 760 28.84 -14.99 6.34
C LYS A 760 27.64 -15.27 7.23
N ALA A 761 26.49 -15.40 6.61
CA ALA A 761 25.28 -15.88 7.23
C ALA A 761 24.80 -17.15 6.51
N ASP A 762 24.28 -18.10 7.29
CA ASP A 762 23.55 -19.27 6.86
C ASP A 762 22.31 -19.47 7.74
N GLY A 763 21.55 -18.36 7.89
CA GLY A 763 20.52 -18.15 8.92
C GLY A 763 21.09 -17.81 10.31
N ASN A 764 22.40 -17.82 10.46
CA ASN A 764 23.12 -17.39 11.65
C ASN A 764 24.41 -16.68 11.26
N TRP A 765 24.78 -15.67 12.04
CA TRP A 765 26.00 -14.94 11.82
C TRP A 765 27.26 -15.78 12.12
N ARG A 766 28.25 -15.71 11.24
CA ARG A 766 29.59 -16.30 11.42
C ARG A 766 30.67 -15.32 10.96
N LEU A 767 31.47 -14.84 11.88
CA LEU A 767 32.69 -14.11 11.55
C LEU A 767 33.67 -15.05 10.84
N LEU A 768 34.12 -14.71 9.65
CA LEU A 768 35.22 -15.40 8.95
C LEU A 768 36.58 -14.86 9.31
N THR A 769 36.71 -13.53 9.25
CA THR A 769 37.94 -12.80 9.64
C THR A 769 37.64 -11.31 9.81
N SER A 770 38.57 -10.60 10.45
CA SER A 770 38.53 -9.14 10.55
C SER A 770 39.92 -8.55 10.40
N PHE A 771 39.98 -7.27 10.06
CA PHE A 771 41.23 -6.50 9.99
C PHE A 771 41.11 -5.24 10.84
N ARG A 772 41.97 -5.09 11.83
CA ARG A 772 41.97 -3.95 12.74
C ARG A 772 42.47 -2.69 12.01
N MET A 773 41.64 -1.67 11.99
CA MET A 773 41.89 -0.41 11.30
C MET A 773 41.16 0.70 12.04
N ALA A 774 41.76 1.89 12.14
CA ALA A 774 41.09 3.06 12.70
C ALA A 774 39.90 3.46 11.80
N ILE A 775 38.68 3.36 12.33
CA ILE A 775 37.43 3.79 11.69
C ILE A 775 36.85 4.92 12.55
N GLN A 776 36.69 6.09 11.96
CA GLN A 776 36.03 7.23 12.63
C GLN A 776 34.55 7.16 12.38
N ALA A 777 33.74 7.40 13.42
CA ALA A 777 32.31 7.55 13.27
C ALA A 777 31.96 8.76 12.38
N ASP A 778 30.91 8.64 11.60
CA ASP A 778 30.35 9.66 10.69
C ASP A 778 31.31 10.12 9.57
N GLU A 779 32.39 9.35 9.29
CA GLU A 779 33.29 9.57 8.19
C GLU A 779 33.06 8.59 7.04
N TRP A 780 33.25 9.05 5.79
CA TRP A 780 33.08 8.23 4.60
C TRP A 780 34.31 7.36 4.33
N TYR A 781 34.05 6.07 4.10
CA TYR A 781 35.05 5.10 3.65
C TYR A 781 34.67 4.55 2.28
N GLN A 782 35.63 4.51 1.37
CA GLN A 782 35.46 3.81 0.11
C GLN A 782 35.86 2.34 0.30
N VAL A 783 35.00 1.41 -0.06
CA VAL A 783 35.21 -0.02 0.09
C VAL A 783 35.04 -0.70 -1.26
N ARG A 784 35.94 -1.68 -1.53
CA ARG A 784 35.83 -2.61 -2.65
C ARG A 784 35.84 -4.02 -2.13
N VAL A 785 34.96 -4.86 -2.65
CA VAL A 785 34.95 -6.30 -2.48
C VAL A 785 35.19 -6.94 -3.84
N GLU A 786 36.24 -7.77 -3.95
CA GLU A 786 36.46 -8.64 -5.10
C GLU A 786 36.17 -10.08 -4.67
N ALA A 787 35.12 -10.70 -5.21
CA ALA A 787 34.74 -12.07 -4.97
C ALA A 787 34.81 -12.84 -6.29
N ILE A 788 35.92 -13.58 -6.50
CA ILE A 788 36.21 -14.34 -7.72
C ILE A 788 36.42 -15.82 -7.35
N GLY A 789 35.57 -16.68 -7.86
CA GLY A 789 35.49 -18.06 -7.37
C GLY A 789 35.30 -18.08 -5.86
N ALA A 790 36.08 -18.85 -5.14
CA ALA A 790 36.04 -18.90 -3.67
C ALA A 790 36.90 -17.81 -2.99
N ARG A 791 37.65 -16.99 -3.73
CA ARG A 791 38.57 -16.00 -3.16
C ARG A 791 37.87 -14.65 -3.00
N ILE A 792 37.89 -14.13 -1.78
CA ILE A 792 37.33 -12.84 -1.41
C ILE A 792 38.45 -11.92 -0.95
N LYS A 793 38.51 -10.73 -1.54
CA LYS A 793 39.41 -9.66 -1.11
C LYS A 793 38.61 -8.41 -0.75
N VAL A 794 39.04 -7.71 0.30
CA VAL A 794 38.40 -6.48 0.76
C VAL A 794 39.43 -5.36 0.81
N TYR A 795 39.13 -4.25 0.17
CA TYR A 795 39.96 -3.04 0.16
C TYR A 795 39.16 -1.91 0.86
N VAL A 796 39.87 -1.06 1.59
CA VAL A 796 39.28 0.11 2.25
C VAL A 796 40.22 1.31 2.04
N ASN A 797 39.71 2.36 1.39
CA ASN A 797 40.39 3.60 0.98
C ASN A 797 41.61 3.40 0.05
N ASP A 798 42.47 2.45 0.36
CA ASP A 798 43.62 2.06 -0.48
C ASP A 798 43.20 0.88 -1.36
N MET A 799 43.02 1.13 -2.66
CA MET A 799 42.55 0.15 -3.63
C MET A 799 43.63 -0.72 -4.24
N ASP A 800 44.94 -0.49 -3.88
CA ASP A 800 46.06 -1.26 -4.37
C ASP A 800 46.40 -2.45 -3.46
N ALA A 801 46.14 -2.32 -2.15
CA ALA A 801 46.47 -3.34 -1.16
C ALA A 801 45.21 -3.80 -0.39
N PRO A 802 44.76 -5.08 -0.56
CA PRO A 802 43.64 -5.57 0.19
C PRO A 802 43.93 -5.63 1.70
N LYS A 803 42.99 -5.21 2.50
CA LYS A 803 43.03 -5.32 3.96
C LYS A 803 42.67 -6.75 4.42
N ILE A 804 41.81 -7.43 3.68
CA ILE A 804 41.46 -8.82 3.90
C ILE A 804 41.63 -9.60 2.59
N THR A 805 42.17 -10.82 2.70
CA THR A 805 42.14 -11.86 1.65
C THR A 805 41.78 -13.16 2.31
N TYR A 806 40.69 -13.77 1.86
CA TYR A 806 40.12 -14.98 2.46
C TYR A 806 39.62 -15.93 1.37
N THR A 807 39.52 -17.23 1.69
CA THR A 807 38.96 -18.25 0.77
C THR A 807 37.87 -19.01 1.46
N ASP A 808 36.65 -18.98 0.91
CA ASP A 808 35.46 -19.70 1.39
C ASP A 808 34.66 -20.20 0.19
N TYR A 809 34.15 -21.42 0.28
CA TYR A 809 33.44 -22.10 -0.81
C TYR A 809 31.92 -22.19 -0.57
N SER A 810 31.40 -21.51 0.44
CA SER A 810 30.00 -21.70 0.89
C SER A 810 28.96 -21.21 -0.11
N PHE A 811 29.18 -20.05 -0.70
CA PHE A 811 28.21 -19.42 -1.59
C PHE A 811 28.89 -18.96 -2.88
N SER A 812 28.34 -19.36 -4.02
CA SER A 812 28.93 -19.09 -5.34
C SER A 812 28.18 -18.03 -6.15
N THR A 813 26.89 -17.79 -5.84
CA THR A 813 26.02 -16.84 -6.57
C THR A 813 24.92 -16.33 -5.68
N GLY A 814 24.32 -15.20 -6.03
CA GLY A 814 23.18 -14.60 -5.35
C GLY A 814 23.07 -13.12 -5.63
N CYS A 815 22.10 -12.49 -5.00
CA CYS A 815 21.87 -11.06 -5.12
C CYS A 815 22.84 -10.25 -4.26
N ILE A 816 22.82 -8.93 -4.47
CA ILE A 816 23.57 -7.94 -3.69
C ILE A 816 22.65 -7.17 -2.78
N GLY A 817 23.21 -6.53 -1.75
CA GLY A 817 22.43 -5.69 -0.85
C GLY A 817 23.32 -4.91 0.12
N VAL A 818 22.66 -4.20 1.02
CA VAL A 818 23.27 -3.50 2.15
C VAL A 818 22.76 -4.10 3.47
N ARG A 819 23.54 -3.98 4.54
CA ARG A 819 23.19 -4.47 5.87
C ARG A 819 23.77 -3.55 6.94
N CYS A 820 23.02 -3.28 7.99
CA CYS A 820 23.51 -2.67 9.23
C CYS A 820 23.05 -3.48 10.45
N TYR A 821 23.82 -3.38 11.53
CA TYR A 821 23.50 -4.00 12.80
C TYR A 821 23.80 -3.02 13.94
N ASN A 822 22.78 -2.65 14.71
CA ASN A 822 22.87 -1.71 15.84
C ASN A 822 23.58 -0.39 15.48
N ALA A 823 23.37 0.11 14.26
CA ALA A 823 24.06 1.28 13.72
C ALA A 823 23.11 2.18 12.93
N ILE A 824 23.49 3.44 12.82
CA ILE A 824 23.03 4.30 11.72
C ILE A 824 24.08 4.17 10.64
N THR A 825 23.68 3.79 9.45
CA THR A 825 24.59 3.55 8.33
C THR A 825 24.11 4.27 7.09
N HIS A 826 25.03 4.90 6.40
CA HIS A 826 24.81 5.58 5.13
C HIS A 826 25.62 4.90 4.03
N TRP A 827 25.00 4.72 2.87
CA TRP A 827 25.65 4.23 1.66
C TRP A 827 25.49 5.23 0.53
N SER A 828 26.47 5.25 -0.37
CA SER A 828 26.44 6.05 -1.59
C SER A 828 27.30 5.40 -2.66
N ASN A 829 27.01 5.70 -3.93
CA ASN A 829 27.78 5.25 -5.09
C ASN A 829 28.03 3.73 -5.11
N LEU A 830 26.97 2.94 -5.05
CA LEU A 830 27.06 1.50 -5.21
C LEU A 830 27.31 1.18 -6.69
N HIS A 831 28.37 0.43 -6.92
CA HIS A 831 28.71 -0.07 -8.25
C HIS A 831 29.13 -1.52 -8.17
N VAL A 832 28.39 -2.40 -8.85
CA VAL A 832 28.75 -3.83 -8.93
C VAL A 832 28.95 -4.21 -10.39
N ALA A 833 30.03 -4.90 -10.67
CA ALA A 833 30.30 -5.43 -11.99
C ALA A 833 30.64 -6.92 -11.90
N ASP A 834 30.21 -7.69 -12.91
CA ASP A 834 30.71 -9.06 -13.09
C ASP A 834 32.22 -9.03 -13.28
N ALA A 835 32.96 -9.87 -12.53
CA ALA A 835 34.41 -9.86 -12.54
C ALA A 835 34.99 -10.31 -13.88
N SER A 836 34.32 -11.13 -14.67
CA SER A 836 34.70 -11.49 -16.02
C SER A 836 34.58 -10.29 -16.96
N TYR A 837 33.61 -9.43 -16.76
CA TYR A 837 33.47 -8.17 -17.50
C TYR A 837 34.60 -7.21 -17.14
N VAL A 838 34.96 -7.10 -15.86
CA VAL A 838 36.05 -6.23 -15.39
C VAL A 838 37.44 -6.77 -15.74
N SER A 839 37.63 -8.11 -15.76
CA SER A 839 38.87 -8.70 -16.24
C SER A 839 39.04 -8.47 -17.75
N ASN A 840 37.98 -8.54 -18.53
CA ASN A 840 37.99 -8.13 -19.92
C ASN A 840 38.25 -6.62 -20.11
N LEU A 841 37.92 -5.78 -19.11
CA LEU A 841 38.24 -4.35 -19.08
C LEU A 841 39.66 -4.08 -18.53
N LYS A 842 40.26 -4.96 -17.70
CA LYS A 842 41.64 -4.83 -17.20
C LYS A 842 42.66 -5.26 -18.25
N ASP A 843 42.33 -6.20 -19.13
CA ASP A 843 43.14 -6.52 -20.32
C ASP A 843 42.97 -5.46 -21.43
N VAL A 844 41.87 -4.69 -21.40
CA VAL A 844 41.73 -3.41 -22.08
C VAL A 844 42.31 -2.36 -21.11
N SER A 845 43.64 -2.17 -21.14
CA SER A 845 44.25 -0.99 -20.50
C SER A 845 43.33 0.20 -20.80
N MET A 846 42.86 0.95 -19.75
CA MET A 846 41.99 2.09 -19.93
C MET A 846 42.55 3.02 -20.99
N GLN A 847 42.09 2.88 -22.20
CA GLN A 847 42.36 3.83 -23.24
C GLN A 847 41.31 4.93 -23.04
N LYS A 848 41.71 5.90 -22.22
CA LYS A 848 40.98 7.16 -22.17
C LYS A 848 40.99 7.74 -23.57
N LEU A 849 39.82 7.83 -24.19
CA LEU A 849 39.62 8.71 -25.31
C LEU A 849 40.00 10.12 -24.87
N GLY A 850 41.24 10.54 -25.26
CA GLY A 850 41.77 11.84 -24.90
C GLY A 850 41.11 12.88 -25.83
N ILE A 851 40.37 13.83 -25.29
CA ILE A 851 39.79 14.93 -26.06
C ILE A 851 40.27 16.24 -25.47
N TYR A 852 41.05 17.01 -26.26
CA TYR A 852 41.55 18.30 -25.83
C TYR A 852 41.68 19.30 -27.00
N PRO A 853 41.57 20.62 -26.75
CA PRO A 853 41.12 21.23 -25.51
C PRO A 853 39.64 20.89 -25.23
N ASN A 854 39.27 20.80 -23.97
CA ASN A 854 37.88 20.59 -23.53
C ASN A 854 37.66 21.46 -22.27
N PRO A 855 36.89 22.53 -22.35
CA PRO A 855 36.02 22.98 -23.48
C PRO A 855 36.76 23.38 -24.74
N ALA A 856 36.18 23.12 -25.89
CA ALA A 856 36.66 23.49 -27.22
C ALA A 856 36.09 24.84 -27.66
N LYS A 857 36.91 25.57 -28.44
CA LYS A 857 36.44 26.82 -29.07
C LYS A 857 36.37 26.65 -30.60
N ASP A 858 37.46 26.35 -31.20
CA ASP A 858 37.56 26.25 -32.67
C ASP A 858 37.80 24.83 -33.17
N SER A 859 38.51 24.01 -32.40
CA SER A 859 38.83 22.63 -32.76
C SER A 859 39.15 21.77 -31.52
N ILE A 860 39.10 20.44 -31.71
CA ILE A 860 39.52 19.45 -30.75
C ILE A 860 40.44 18.42 -31.39
N ASN A 861 41.28 17.86 -30.55
CA ASN A 861 42.07 16.69 -30.88
C ASN A 861 41.49 15.48 -30.13
N ILE A 862 41.15 14.44 -30.85
CA ILE A 862 40.62 13.20 -30.29
C ILE A 862 41.71 12.15 -30.38
N HIS A 863 42.34 11.81 -29.27
CA HIS A 863 43.30 10.71 -29.16
C HIS A 863 42.55 9.40 -28.91
N TYR A 864 42.72 8.43 -29.81
CA TYR A 864 42.16 7.11 -29.65
C TYR A 864 43.22 6.02 -29.96
N ASN A 865 42.91 4.80 -29.48
CA ASN A 865 43.70 3.63 -29.82
C ASN A 865 42.75 2.41 -29.90
N LEU A 866 42.59 1.82 -31.07
CA LEU A 866 41.85 0.56 -31.27
C LEU A 866 42.82 -0.61 -31.06
N VAL A 867 42.61 -1.39 -30.00
CA VAL A 867 43.51 -2.50 -29.66
C VAL A 867 43.06 -3.81 -30.25
N TYR A 868 41.81 -4.12 -30.17
CA TYR A 868 41.21 -5.40 -30.54
C TYR A 868 40.58 -5.37 -31.91
N SER A 869 40.03 -4.24 -32.32
CA SER A 869 39.31 -4.05 -33.57
C SER A 869 40.27 -3.58 -34.68
N ASP A 870 40.21 -4.20 -35.85
CA ASP A 870 41.06 -3.83 -36.99
C ASP A 870 40.53 -2.57 -37.67
N GLU A 871 39.23 -2.32 -37.60
CA GLU A 871 38.52 -1.14 -38.07
C GLU A 871 37.44 -0.73 -37.06
N GLY A 872 37.05 0.53 -37.07
CA GLY A 872 35.98 1.06 -36.24
C GLY A 872 35.36 2.31 -36.80
N GLU A 873 34.37 2.84 -36.08
CA GLU A 873 33.68 4.07 -36.40
C GLU A 873 33.75 5.05 -35.25
N LEU A 874 34.18 6.28 -35.54
CA LEU A 874 34.10 7.42 -34.63
C LEU A 874 32.80 8.18 -34.92
N ASN A 875 31.95 8.31 -33.90
CA ASN A 875 30.69 8.99 -34.01
C ASN A 875 30.64 10.15 -32.98
N ILE A 876 30.26 11.36 -33.44
CA ILE A 876 29.99 12.53 -32.61
C ILE A 876 28.47 12.73 -32.55
N LEU A 877 27.93 12.78 -31.36
CA LEU A 877 26.53 13.01 -31.07
C LEU A 877 26.35 14.32 -30.33
N ASN A 878 25.29 15.07 -30.58
CA ASN A 878 24.90 16.23 -29.79
C ASN A 878 24.16 15.80 -28.50
N SER A 879 23.74 16.78 -27.71
CA SER A 879 23.01 16.55 -26.43
C SER A 879 21.65 15.87 -26.59
N THR A 880 21.06 15.88 -27.79
CA THR A 880 19.81 15.17 -28.09
C THR A 880 20.03 13.76 -28.64
N GLY A 881 21.28 13.31 -28.71
CA GLY A 881 21.62 12.00 -29.28
C GLY A 881 21.68 11.96 -30.81
N SER A 882 21.53 13.08 -31.51
CA SER A 882 21.61 13.14 -32.97
C SER A 882 23.05 13.05 -33.44
N LEU A 883 23.30 12.24 -34.45
CA LEU A 883 24.60 12.05 -35.05
C LEU A 883 25.03 13.30 -35.84
N ILE A 884 26.16 13.91 -35.46
CA ILE A 884 26.73 15.09 -36.08
C ILE A 884 27.85 14.72 -37.03
N LEU A 885 28.67 13.75 -36.65
CA LEU A 885 29.80 13.29 -37.48
C LEU A 885 29.98 11.78 -37.36
N LYS A 886 30.26 11.11 -38.48
CA LYS A 886 30.64 9.70 -38.53
C LYS A 886 31.92 9.54 -39.38
N LYS A 887 32.92 8.88 -38.79
CA LYS A 887 34.22 8.68 -39.45
C LYS A 887 34.68 7.25 -39.24
N LYS A 888 35.10 6.59 -40.33
CA LYS A 888 35.82 5.31 -40.24
C LYS A 888 37.25 5.53 -39.69
N ILE A 889 37.68 4.65 -38.81
CA ILE A 889 38.99 4.65 -38.19
C ILE A 889 39.60 3.25 -38.25
N THR A 890 40.92 3.15 -38.16
CA THR A 890 41.68 1.90 -38.28
C THR A 890 42.42 1.59 -36.97
N LYS A 891 42.84 0.33 -36.86
CA LYS A 891 43.59 -0.18 -35.71
C LYS A 891 44.83 0.66 -35.38
N GLY A 892 45.09 0.75 -34.04
CA GLY A 892 46.26 1.42 -33.51
C GLY A 892 45.96 2.78 -32.89
N ALA A 893 46.96 3.39 -32.29
CA ALA A 893 46.86 4.71 -31.67
C ALA A 893 46.91 5.79 -32.76
N ALA A 894 45.91 6.67 -32.76
CA ALA A 894 45.82 7.78 -33.71
C ALA A 894 45.26 9.04 -33.08
N LEU A 895 45.54 10.15 -33.75
CA LEU A 895 45.01 11.46 -33.43
C LEU A 895 44.05 11.87 -34.53
N PHE A 896 42.82 12.17 -34.15
CA PHE A 896 41.81 12.74 -35.06
C PHE A 896 41.56 14.21 -34.70
N HIS A 897 41.87 15.11 -35.63
CA HIS A 897 41.61 16.53 -35.48
C HIS A 897 40.20 16.84 -35.98
N LEU A 898 39.40 17.53 -35.19
CA LEU A 898 38.06 17.93 -35.52
C LEU A 898 37.84 19.42 -35.34
N GLU A 899 37.50 20.09 -36.43
CA GLU A 899 37.07 21.50 -36.38
C GLU A 899 35.69 21.61 -35.77
N THR A 900 35.56 22.44 -34.72
CA THR A 900 34.32 22.62 -33.93
C THR A 900 33.63 23.95 -34.18
N HIS A 901 34.22 24.84 -35.01
CA HIS A 901 33.63 26.15 -35.28
C HIS A 901 32.27 26.12 -36.00
N THR A 902 31.87 24.98 -36.58
CA THR A 902 30.55 24.74 -37.19
C THR A 902 29.54 24.11 -36.22
N PHE A 903 29.97 23.76 -34.99
CA PHE A 903 29.12 23.13 -33.98
C PHE A 903 28.45 24.25 -33.14
N SER A 904 27.20 24.03 -32.80
CA SER A 904 26.53 24.92 -31.80
C SER A 904 27.16 24.78 -30.44
N PRO A 905 27.27 25.85 -29.62
CA PRO A 905 27.70 25.72 -28.24
C PRO A 905 26.87 24.65 -27.48
N GLY A 906 27.50 23.75 -26.77
CA GLY A 906 26.84 22.68 -26.06
C GLY A 906 27.72 21.48 -25.73
N VAL A 907 27.10 20.44 -25.15
CA VAL A 907 27.76 19.16 -24.81
C VAL A 907 27.62 18.18 -25.96
N TYR A 908 28.72 17.52 -26.29
CA TYR A 908 28.81 16.50 -27.33
C TYR A 908 29.42 15.21 -26.76
N ALA A 909 28.98 14.07 -27.28
CA ALA A 909 29.56 12.76 -26.99
C ALA A 909 30.36 12.27 -28.20
N CYS A 910 31.63 11.85 -27.98
CA CYS A 910 32.41 11.12 -28.93
C CYS A 910 32.37 9.63 -28.58
N ILE A 911 31.89 8.80 -29.50
CA ILE A 911 31.78 7.35 -29.34
C ILE A 911 32.59 6.69 -30.44
N ILE A 912 33.55 5.86 -30.07
CA ILE A 912 34.27 5.00 -31.00
C ILE A 912 33.77 3.57 -30.81
N LYS A 913 33.32 2.95 -31.91
CA LYS A 913 32.85 1.58 -31.93
C LYS A 913 33.72 0.77 -32.91
N GLY A 914 34.45 -0.20 -32.43
CA GLY A 914 35.24 -1.12 -33.23
C GLY A 914 34.41 -2.29 -33.80
N ASN A 915 34.96 -3.00 -34.79
CA ASN A 915 34.28 -4.15 -35.41
C ASN A 915 34.33 -5.47 -34.60
N LYS A 916 34.97 -5.46 -33.41
CA LYS A 916 35.06 -6.55 -32.47
C LYS A 916 34.51 -6.14 -31.08
N ASP A 917 33.36 -5.46 -31.08
CA ASP A 917 32.63 -5.00 -29.90
C ASP A 917 33.42 -4.08 -28.93
N GLU A 918 34.56 -3.51 -29.42
CA GLU A 918 35.29 -2.51 -28.70
C GLU A 918 34.55 -1.16 -28.75
N ILE A 919 34.12 -0.62 -27.60
CA ILE A 919 33.45 0.68 -27.51
C ILE A 919 34.17 1.57 -26.50
N VAL A 920 34.50 2.77 -26.93
CA VAL A 920 35.09 3.81 -26.09
C VAL A 920 34.31 5.09 -26.27
N SER A 921 34.04 5.81 -25.20
CA SER A 921 33.32 7.06 -25.27
C SER A 921 33.87 8.13 -24.33
N SER A 922 33.74 9.40 -24.71
CA SER A 922 34.08 10.56 -23.90
C SER A 922 33.18 11.75 -24.27
N LYS A 923 33.02 12.69 -23.36
CA LYS A 923 32.22 13.92 -23.61
C LYS A 923 33.16 15.11 -23.77
N PHE A 924 32.77 16.09 -24.59
CA PHE A 924 33.42 17.37 -24.72
C PHE A 924 32.41 18.51 -24.86
N ILE A 925 32.84 19.70 -24.53
CA ILE A 925 32.04 20.92 -24.56
C ILE A 925 32.54 21.80 -25.66
N VAL A 926 31.67 22.34 -26.52
CA VAL A 926 31.94 23.43 -27.46
C VAL A 926 31.40 24.74 -26.89
N GLN A 927 32.23 25.78 -26.88
CA GLN A 927 31.91 27.12 -26.36
C GLN A 927 31.50 28.10 -27.47
#